data_bd9f297b0efdc1312ebd5ceeef304beb
#
_entry.id   bd9f297b0efdc1312ebd5ceeef304beb
#
_cell.length_a   1.000
_cell.length_b   1.000
_cell.length_c   1.000
_cell.angle_alpha   90.00
_cell.angle_beta   90.00
_cell.angle_gamma   90.00
#
_symmetry.space_group_name_H-M   'P 1'
#
loop_
_entity.id
_entity.type
_entity.pdbx_description
1 polymer ?
#
loop_
_entity_poly.entity_id
_entity_poly.type
_entity_poly.pdbx_seq_one_letter_code
_entity_poly.pdbx_strand_id
1 'polypeptide(L)'
;MTETLAPAKVTRERFGLGTFALVLAALGAAAPLLLGPGALRLVGTLLMLAGLLEVLHCYRRVRQDVQRAGYASAGLTFTMGLLVLGAPALAETALTLLLGASFVVDAAQRAVELRCRQDRRTTLTIALAVAGNVAMALFLLVLWKRSTIWTITTAGALRILGVGWNMVMSPPPTRDAAAAIRSFGLPDHPDLIRLGQRLAEEEKARRPYDRRWVTALITILFAIHVGRMQAEWTLVGLLAPIVAVAGDVACAMLIALGVIGPARFALRRATWPLERRGWARLLATSVERPPRLLDRLLRLYLIRSGRIWIRYHQMRDSLPLVFERALQMGLPVVAVAVATVPIWGMSWYFNSENWAAAIYNSWAEHRTDTWRAAMTRAVLASAPGQGPAGALALSPPGVGGDFGFLVIGDPGEGDASQHVLRDQLIRAASGGDVRFMVISSDVIYPTGAMKDYEANFWLPFKGFDRPVYAIPGNHDWYDALEGFVATFYLPDAARLAMRARVEADNKLTSTTDARIAWLIGEAARLRREYGVPTGFQRAPYFQIQTERFALITVDTGVLRRVDRDQLAWLRAALEQSRGKFKMVILGHPLYAGGFYQAAGDADFTALHELMREHRVEIVMAGDTHDLELYVERYQAGGGEHVMHHVVNGGGGAYLSSGTALAWPASPALPQWAFHPSTEALTAKIDFHTPRWKWPFWVWTKHYGAWPFSVEWLSAAFDYNVALFFQSFVEVRVEPSTGRVRMLPWGVHGRLRWADLQASTGWRPAGHRPDDPVEVVVPMRASPAISAPGAR
;
A
#
# COMPACT_ATOMS: atom_id res chain seq x y z
N MET A 1 -50.97 15.30 14.35
CA MET A 1 -50.98 14.98 12.90
C MET A 1 -49.61 14.44 12.52
N THR A 2 -49.43 13.13 12.60
CA THR A 2 -48.19 12.47 12.12
C THR A 2 -48.40 12.18 10.64
N GLU A 3 -47.77 12.97 9.75
CA GLU A 3 -47.67 12.66 8.31
C GLU A 3 -47.01 11.29 8.15
N THR A 4 -47.83 10.30 7.80
CA THR A 4 -47.29 8.99 7.39
C THR A 4 -46.53 9.19 6.06
N LEU A 5 -45.21 9.31 6.17
CA LEU A 5 -44.32 9.37 5.00
C LEU A 5 -44.63 8.22 4.04
N ALA A 6 -44.83 8.54 2.77
CA ALA A 6 -45.14 7.55 1.74
C ALA A 6 -44.14 6.39 1.72
N PRO A 7 -44.58 5.11 1.62
CA PRO A 7 -43.70 3.92 1.76
C PRO A 7 -42.45 3.94 0.85
N ALA A 8 -42.51 4.61 -0.26
CA ALA A 8 -41.36 4.77 -1.19
C ALA A 8 -40.28 5.69 -0.64
N LYS A 9 -40.67 6.76 0.07
CA LYS A 9 -39.74 7.72 0.66
C LYS A 9 -38.98 7.05 1.80
N VAL A 10 -39.70 6.32 2.67
CA VAL A 10 -39.09 5.55 3.77
C VAL A 10 -38.09 4.50 3.28
N THR A 11 -38.39 3.77 2.20
CA THR A 11 -37.49 2.77 1.66
C THR A 11 -36.24 3.40 1.06
N ARG A 12 -36.37 4.54 0.36
CA ARG A 12 -35.25 5.28 -0.22
C ARG A 12 -34.33 5.85 0.84
N GLU A 13 -34.90 6.41 1.91
CA GLU A 13 -34.14 6.95 3.03
C GLU A 13 -33.40 5.86 3.82
N ARG A 14 -34.04 4.72 4.07
CA ARG A 14 -33.38 3.57 4.73
C ARG A 14 -32.20 3.04 3.93
N PHE A 15 -32.38 2.89 2.61
CA PHE A 15 -31.29 2.46 1.74
C PHE A 15 -30.15 3.49 1.73
N GLY A 16 -30.48 4.78 1.75
CA GLY A 16 -29.50 5.87 1.80
C GLY A 16 -28.71 5.86 3.11
N LEU A 17 -29.38 5.74 4.26
CA LEU A 17 -28.73 5.65 5.58
C LEU A 17 -27.85 4.41 5.70
N GLY A 18 -28.32 3.26 5.22
CA GLY A 18 -27.56 2.02 5.21
C GLY A 18 -26.31 2.12 4.32
N THR A 19 -26.46 2.66 3.11
CA THR A 19 -25.32 2.87 2.20
C THR A 19 -24.32 3.86 2.81
N PHE A 20 -24.77 4.91 3.47
CA PHE A 20 -23.88 5.85 4.17
C PHE A 20 -23.14 5.15 5.32
N ALA A 21 -23.78 4.32 6.11
CA ALA A 21 -23.11 3.52 7.15
C ALA A 21 -22.06 2.56 6.55
N LEU A 22 -22.32 1.96 5.38
CA LEU A 22 -21.34 1.14 4.69
C LEU A 22 -20.12 1.95 4.21
N VAL A 23 -20.31 3.20 3.76
CA VAL A 23 -19.21 4.12 3.44
C VAL A 23 -18.40 4.45 4.70
N LEU A 24 -19.06 4.70 5.85
CA LEU A 24 -18.36 4.91 7.12
C LEU A 24 -17.55 3.67 7.53
N ALA A 25 -18.07 2.46 7.30
CA ALA A 25 -17.34 1.23 7.55
C ALA A 25 -16.09 1.12 6.67
N ALA A 26 -16.21 1.47 5.40
CA ALA A 26 -15.08 1.50 4.47
C ALA A 26 -14.00 2.49 4.92
N LEU A 27 -14.40 3.69 5.33
CA LEU A 27 -13.47 4.69 5.88
C LEU A 27 -12.82 4.20 7.18
N GLY A 28 -13.59 3.55 8.06
CA GLY A 28 -13.06 2.97 9.28
C GLY A 28 -12.03 1.86 9.03
N ALA A 29 -12.28 1.00 8.05
CA ALA A 29 -11.35 -0.04 7.66
C ALA A 29 -10.07 0.52 7.00
N ALA A 30 -10.18 1.60 6.24
CA ALA A 30 -9.05 2.31 5.65
C ALA A 30 -8.30 3.23 6.65
N ALA A 31 -8.88 3.48 7.83
CA ALA A 31 -8.32 4.44 8.79
C ALA A 31 -6.87 4.16 9.18
N PRO A 32 -6.44 2.92 9.48
CA PRO A 32 -5.05 2.65 9.79
C PRO A 32 -4.09 2.97 8.64
N LEU A 33 -4.54 2.76 7.40
CA LEU A 33 -3.79 3.10 6.20
C LEU A 33 -3.62 4.61 6.03
N LEU A 34 -4.65 5.38 6.37
CA LEU A 34 -4.69 6.83 6.14
C LEU A 34 -4.08 7.65 7.28
N LEU A 35 -4.16 7.17 8.51
CA LEU A 35 -3.88 7.96 9.70
C LEU A 35 -2.94 7.25 10.70
N GLY A 36 -2.46 6.05 10.38
CA GLY A 36 -1.62 5.28 11.30
C GLY A 36 -2.23 5.22 12.71
N PRO A 37 -1.48 5.61 13.76
CA PRO A 37 -1.97 5.60 15.13
C PRO A 37 -3.18 6.51 15.41
N GLY A 38 -3.40 7.54 14.58
CA GLY A 38 -4.59 8.41 14.65
C GLY A 38 -5.90 7.73 14.23
N ALA A 39 -5.82 6.54 13.63
CA ALA A 39 -6.95 5.74 13.17
C ALA A 39 -7.99 5.46 14.25
N LEU A 40 -7.56 5.26 15.51
CA LEU A 40 -8.46 5.00 16.62
C LEU A 40 -9.43 6.15 16.86
N ARG A 41 -8.98 7.41 16.75
CA ARG A 41 -9.87 8.57 16.90
C ARG A 41 -10.90 8.63 15.79
N LEU A 42 -10.48 8.37 14.54
CA LEU A 42 -11.43 8.33 13.43
C LEU A 42 -12.44 7.20 13.62
N VAL A 43 -11.99 5.98 13.89
CA VAL A 43 -12.90 4.83 14.06
C VAL A 43 -13.83 5.01 15.25
N GLY A 44 -13.37 5.56 16.37
CA GLY A 44 -14.20 5.90 17.50
C GLY A 44 -15.31 6.89 17.12
N THR A 45 -14.96 7.95 16.39
CA THR A 45 -15.93 8.93 15.87
C THR A 45 -16.93 8.28 14.89
N LEU A 46 -16.46 7.43 13.98
CA LEU A 46 -17.32 6.73 13.02
C LEU A 46 -18.27 5.74 13.70
N LEU A 47 -17.84 5.06 14.76
CA LEU A 47 -18.70 4.20 15.58
C LEU A 47 -19.80 5.00 16.26
N MET A 48 -19.47 6.17 16.83
CA MET A 48 -20.50 7.05 17.41
C MET A 48 -21.51 7.50 16.37
N LEU A 49 -21.06 7.93 15.19
CA LEU A 49 -21.93 8.30 14.08
C LEU A 49 -22.82 7.13 13.63
N ALA A 50 -22.26 5.93 13.51
CA ALA A 50 -23.00 4.74 13.16
C ALA A 50 -24.08 4.40 14.22
N GLY A 51 -23.76 4.51 15.52
CA GLY A 51 -24.72 4.37 16.60
C GLY A 51 -25.86 5.39 16.49
N LEU A 52 -25.58 6.66 16.21
CA LEU A 52 -26.59 7.69 15.99
C LEU A 52 -27.47 7.40 14.76
N LEU A 53 -26.86 6.93 13.66
CA LEU A 53 -27.60 6.51 12.46
C LEU A 53 -28.56 5.35 12.78
N GLU A 54 -28.13 4.41 13.62
CA GLU A 54 -28.94 3.28 14.05
C GLU A 54 -30.10 3.74 14.95
N VAL A 55 -29.85 4.69 15.87
CA VAL A 55 -30.91 5.36 16.64
C VAL A 55 -31.93 6.01 15.70
N LEU A 56 -31.48 6.78 14.74
CA LEU A 56 -32.34 7.45 13.76
C LEU A 56 -33.16 6.44 12.93
N HIS A 57 -32.53 5.33 12.54
CA HIS A 57 -33.19 4.24 11.85
C HIS A 57 -34.27 3.58 12.72
N CYS A 58 -33.97 3.31 14.00
CA CYS A 58 -34.92 2.73 14.96
C CYS A 58 -36.09 3.67 15.26
N TYR A 59 -35.83 4.97 15.43
CA TYR A 59 -36.88 5.99 15.66
C TYR A 59 -37.91 6.04 14.54
N ARG A 60 -37.47 5.79 13.29
CA ARG A 60 -38.34 5.78 12.11
C ARG A 60 -39.04 4.44 11.85
N ARG A 61 -38.83 3.42 12.68
CA ARG A 61 -39.55 2.14 12.60
C ARG A 61 -40.91 2.21 13.31
N VAL A 62 -41.95 1.72 12.64
CA VAL A 62 -43.34 1.78 13.13
C VAL A 62 -43.64 0.68 14.14
N ARG A 63 -42.82 -0.36 14.30
CA ARG A 63 -43.13 -1.50 15.20
C ARG A 63 -42.34 -1.41 16.52
N GLN A 64 -43.08 -1.34 17.64
CA GLN A 64 -42.52 -1.15 18.98
C GLN A 64 -41.60 -2.29 19.45
N ASP A 65 -41.90 -3.55 19.11
CA ASP A 65 -41.11 -4.71 19.58
C ASP A 65 -39.72 -4.79 18.98
N VAL A 66 -39.55 -4.30 17.76
CA VAL A 66 -38.26 -4.25 17.05
C VAL A 66 -37.45 -3.00 17.45
N GLN A 67 -38.12 -1.97 17.99
CA GLN A 67 -37.47 -0.72 18.39
C GLN A 67 -36.53 -0.92 19.60
N ARG A 68 -36.97 -1.68 20.63
CA ARG A 68 -36.20 -1.87 21.88
C ARG A 68 -34.85 -2.54 21.64
N ALA A 69 -34.84 -3.64 20.90
CA ALA A 69 -33.62 -4.33 20.56
C ALA A 69 -32.69 -3.47 19.69
N GLY A 70 -33.23 -2.70 18.74
CA GLY A 70 -32.48 -1.77 17.91
C GLY A 70 -31.84 -0.63 18.70
N TYR A 71 -32.53 -0.07 19.70
CA TYR A 71 -31.95 0.97 20.57
C TYR A 71 -30.82 0.42 21.45
N ALA A 72 -30.92 -0.82 21.90
CA ALA A 72 -29.86 -1.47 22.67
C ALA A 72 -28.60 -1.67 21.80
N SER A 73 -28.75 -2.13 20.56
CA SER A 73 -27.66 -2.26 19.59
C SER A 73 -27.00 -0.91 19.26
N ALA A 74 -27.84 0.11 19.03
CA ALA A 74 -27.38 1.48 18.75
C ALA A 74 -26.60 2.08 19.93
N GLY A 75 -27.13 1.89 21.16
CA GLY A 75 -26.44 2.31 22.38
C GLY A 75 -25.11 1.62 22.58
N LEU A 76 -25.06 0.31 22.33
CA LEU A 76 -23.80 -0.46 22.37
C LEU A 76 -22.81 0.07 21.36
N THR A 77 -23.20 0.29 20.10
CA THR A 77 -22.34 0.82 19.04
C THR A 77 -21.77 2.20 19.38
N PHE A 78 -22.64 3.07 19.94
CA PHE A 78 -22.23 4.40 20.38
C PHE A 78 -21.24 4.34 21.57
N THR A 79 -21.51 3.51 22.56
CA THR A 79 -20.63 3.31 23.72
C THR A 79 -19.27 2.74 23.31
N MET A 80 -19.24 1.81 22.36
CA MET A 80 -17.99 1.34 21.77
C MET A 80 -17.18 2.48 21.14
N GLY A 81 -17.84 3.40 20.43
CA GLY A 81 -17.20 4.59 19.89
C GLY A 81 -16.54 5.45 20.96
N LEU A 82 -17.22 5.67 22.08
CA LEU A 82 -16.66 6.40 23.24
C LEU A 82 -15.46 5.68 23.86
N LEU A 83 -15.53 4.35 24.00
CA LEU A 83 -14.42 3.55 24.53
C LEU A 83 -13.19 3.63 23.61
N VAL A 84 -13.40 3.55 22.30
CA VAL A 84 -12.30 3.67 21.31
C VAL A 84 -11.71 5.09 21.32
N LEU A 85 -12.52 6.13 21.51
CA LEU A 85 -12.00 7.51 21.70
C LEU A 85 -11.21 7.66 22.98
N GLY A 86 -11.59 6.95 24.03
CA GLY A 86 -10.85 6.88 25.29
C GLY A 86 -9.65 5.93 25.27
N ALA A 87 -9.34 5.29 24.16
CA ALA A 87 -8.28 4.30 24.02
C ALA A 87 -6.90 4.71 24.56
N PRO A 88 -6.48 5.98 24.53
CA PRO A 88 -5.21 6.38 25.10
C PRO A 88 -5.10 6.10 26.62
N ALA A 89 -6.24 5.98 27.30
CA ALA A 89 -6.29 5.66 28.74
C ALA A 89 -6.50 4.17 29.03
N LEU A 90 -6.77 3.37 28.00
CA LEU A 90 -7.05 1.94 28.13
C LEU A 90 -5.97 1.14 27.40
N ALA A 91 -5.53 0.03 28.01
CA ALA A 91 -4.65 -0.91 27.31
C ALA A 91 -5.38 -1.50 26.08
N GLU A 92 -4.67 -1.64 24.96
CA GLU A 92 -5.22 -2.20 23.70
C GLU A 92 -5.88 -3.57 23.92
N THR A 93 -5.31 -4.37 24.82
CA THR A 93 -5.85 -5.67 25.23
C THR A 93 -7.23 -5.56 25.89
N ALA A 94 -7.43 -4.60 26.79
CA ALA A 94 -8.72 -4.37 27.45
C ALA A 94 -9.78 -3.91 26.44
N LEU A 95 -9.39 -3.02 25.53
CA LEU A 95 -10.27 -2.53 24.47
C LEU A 95 -10.68 -3.67 23.52
N THR A 96 -9.76 -4.55 23.15
CA THR A 96 -10.05 -5.73 22.31
C THR A 96 -11.03 -6.68 22.99
N LEU A 97 -10.86 -6.93 24.28
CA LEU A 97 -11.82 -7.75 25.06
C LEU A 97 -13.21 -7.13 25.14
N LEU A 98 -13.29 -5.81 25.35
CA LEU A 98 -14.58 -5.08 25.38
C LEU A 98 -15.28 -5.12 24.01
N LEU A 99 -14.52 -4.98 22.93
CA LEU A 99 -15.04 -5.14 21.57
C LEU A 99 -15.53 -6.57 21.33
N GLY A 100 -14.77 -7.59 21.73
CA GLY A 100 -15.16 -9.00 21.65
C GLY A 100 -16.45 -9.27 22.43
N ALA A 101 -16.55 -8.79 23.65
CA ALA A 101 -17.78 -8.90 24.46
C ALA A 101 -18.99 -8.24 23.78
N SER A 102 -18.80 -7.11 23.11
CA SER A 102 -19.87 -6.43 22.37
C SER A 102 -20.43 -7.26 21.22
N PHE A 103 -19.55 -7.98 20.50
CA PHE A 103 -19.99 -8.90 19.43
C PHE A 103 -20.73 -10.11 20.00
N VAL A 104 -20.36 -10.62 21.18
CA VAL A 104 -21.11 -11.68 21.88
C VAL A 104 -22.52 -11.20 22.24
N VAL A 105 -22.64 -9.98 22.80
CA VAL A 105 -23.93 -9.39 23.15
C VAL A 105 -24.82 -9.22 21.92
N ASP A 106 -24.26 -8.69 20.81
CA ASP A 106 -25.03 -8.55 19.56
C ASP A 106 -25.45 -9.90 18.96
N ALA A 107 -24.58 -10.90 19.02
CA ALA A 107 -24.92 -12.27 18.60
C ALA A 107 -26.07 -12.86 19.44
N ALA A 108 -26.03 -12.69 20.75
CA ALA A 108 -27.10 -13.15 21.64
C ALA A 108 -28.43 -12.45 21.37
N GLN A 109 -28.43 -11.12 21.18
CA GLN A 109 -29.63 -10.36 20.83
C GLN A 109 -30.25 -10.84 19.54
N ARG A 110 -29.43 -11.08 18.50
CA ARG A 110 -29.90 -11.58 17.20
C ARG A 110 -30.36 -13.04 17.26
N ALA A 111 -29.74 -13.87 18.10
CA ALA A 111 -30.18 -15.25 18.31
C ALA A 111 -31.58 -15.29 18.95
N VAL A 112 -31.90 -14.35 19.85
CA VAL A 112 -33.25 -14.20 20.37
C VAL A 112 -34.23 -13.76 19.28
N GLU A 113 -33.81 -12.81 18.39
CA GLU A 113 -34.65 -12.37 17.27
C GLU A 113 -34.94 -13.52 16.29
N LEU A 114 -33.99 -14.45 16.11
CA LEU A 114 -34.14 -15.63 15.24
C LEU A 114 -35.30 -16.54 15.70
N ARG A 115 -35.53 -16.69 16.98
CA ARG A 115 -36.63 -17.52 17.53
C ARG A 115 -38.03 -16.96 17.22
N CYS A 116 -38.12 -15.66 16.88
CA CYS A 116 -39.39 -14.96 16.67
C CYS A 116 -39.79 -14.82 15.18
N ARG A 117 -39.01 -15.37 14.24
CA ARG A 117 -39.20 -15.16 12.81
C ARG A 117 -39.63 -16.43 12.08
N GLN A 118 -40.60 -16.29 11.16
CA GLN A 118 -41.09 -17.39 10.32
C GLN A 118 -40.64 -17.33 8.84
N ASP A 119 -40.10 -16.21 8.39
CA ASP A 119 -39.67 -16.06 7.00
C ASP A 119 -38.24 -16.57 6.78
N ARG A 120 -38.09 -17.57 5.90
CA ARG A 120 -36.82 -18.27 5.58
C ARG A 120 -35.69 -17.34 5.16
N ARG A 121 -35.97 -16.27 4.38
CA ARG A 121 -34.94 -15.34 3.90
C ARG A 121 -34.44 -14.45 5.04
N THR A 122 -35.34 -13.91 5.84
CA THR A 122 -35.00 -13.10 7.02
C THR A 122 -34.26 -13.94 8.06
N THR A 123 -34.66 -15.20 8.26
CA THR A 123 -34.01 -16.16 9.15
C THR A 123 -32.56 -16.41 8.71
N LEU A 124 -32.30 -16.64 7.41
CA LEU A 124 -30.95 -16.85 6.89
C LEU A 124 -30.07 -15.60 7.10
N THR A 125 -30.60 -14.41 6.84
CA THR A 125 -29.86 -13.14 7.02
C THR A 125 -29.45 -12.92 8.48
N ILE A 126 -30.36 -13.19 9.42
CA ILE A 126 -30.10 -13.07 10.85
C ILE A 126 -29.10 -14.17 11.29
N ALA A 127 -29.26 -15.41 10.81
CA ALA A 127 -28.34 -16.49 11.12
C ALA A 127 -26.92 -16.19 10.66
N LEU A 128 -26.74 -15.64 9.46
CA LEU A 128 -25.42 -15.19 8.96
C LEU A 128 -24.85 -14.06 9.82
N ALA A 129 -25.69 -13.12 10.27
CA ALA A 129 -25.24 -12.06 11.16
C ALA A 129 -24.81 -12.60 12.55
N VAL A 130 -25.54 -13.58 13.08
CA VAL A 130 -25.15 -14.27 14.34
C VAL A 130 -23.81 -14.98 14.15
N ALA A 131 -23.67 -15.76 13.08
CA ALA A 131 -22.43 -16.48 12.79
C ALA A 131 -21.24 -15.52 12.61
N GLY A 132 -21.43 -14.41 11.91
CA GLY A 132 -20.39 -13.38 11.73
C GLY A 132 -19.97 -12.71 13.04
N ASN A 133 -20.93 -12.38 13.90
CA ASN A 133 -20.62 -11.81 15.22
C ASN A 133 -19.91 -12.81 16.14
N VAL A 134 -20.31 -14.08 16.13
CA VAL A 134 -19.63 -15.13 16.89
C VAL A 134 -18.20 -15.33 16.36
N ALA A 135 -18.02 -15.41 15.05
CA ALA A 135 -16.70 -15.54 14.44
C ALA A 135 -15.78 -14.36 14.80
N MET A 136 -16.34 -13.13 14.80
CA MET A 136 -15.59 -11.94 15.19
C MET A 136 -15.24 -11.93 16.68
N ALA A 137 -16.14 -12.33 17.53
CA ALA A 137 -15.87 -12.46 18.96
C ALA A 137 -14.76 -13.47 19.23
N LEU A 138 -14.79 -14.65 18.57
CA LEU A 138 -13.75 -15.67 18.67
C LEU A 138 -12.40 -15.16 18.13
N PHE A 139 -12.41 -14.50 16.99
CA PHE A 139 -11.22 -13.89 16.40
C PHE A 139 -10.56 -12.90 17.37
N LEU A 140 -11.32 -11.99 17.96
CA LEU A 140 -10.81 -11.04 18.93
C LEU A 140 -10.32 -11.73 20.23
N LEU A 141 -11.01 -12.79 20.69
CA LEU A 141 -10.58 -13.58 21.84
C LEU A 141 -9.29 -14.36 21.59
N VAL A 142 -9.05 -14.83 20.38
CA VAL A 142 -7.79 -15.50 20.02
C VAL A 142 -6.65 -14.49 19.92
N LEU A 143 -6.92 -13.29 19.40
CA LEU A 143 -5.90 -12.25 19.15
C LEU A 143 -5.70 -11.28 20.32
N TRP A 144 -6.43 -11.39 21.43
CA TRP A 144 -6.42 -10.39 22.49
C TRP A 144 -5.04 -10.06 23.07
N LYS A 145 -4.12 -11.03 23.09
CA LYS A 145 -2.72 -10.84 23.51
C LYS A 145 -1.82 -10.23 22.43
N ARG A 146 -2.26 -10.27 21.17
CA ARG A 146 -1.56 -9.74 20.00
C ARG A 146 -2.33 -8.59 19.34
N SER A 147 -3.24 -7.96 20.09
CA SER A 147 -4.07 -6.90 19.56
C SER A 147 -3.22 -5.70 19.16
N THR A 148 -3.55 -5.17 18.02
CA THR A 148 -2.93 -3.99 17.42
C THR A 148 -3.99 -2.98 17.07
N ILE A 149 -3.58 -1.76 16.71
CA ILE A 149 -4.48 -0.74 16.15
C ILE A 149 -5.32 -1.30 15.01
N TRP A 150 -4.73 -2.13 14.16
CA TRP A 150 -5.42 -2.81 13.06
C TRP A 150 -6.56 -3.70 13.53
N THR A 151 -6.33 -4.50 14.57
CA THR A 151 -7.34 -5.39 15.14
C THR A 151 -8.54 -4.59 15.65
N ILE A 152 -8.29 -3.50 16.38
CA ILE A 152 -9.32 -2.65 16.96
C ILE A 152 -10.11 -1.91 15.89
N THR A 153 -9.41 -1.31 14.92
CA THR A 153 -10.04 -0.54 13.83
C THR A 153 -10.84 -1.44 12.91
N THR A 154 -10.36 -2.64 12.60
CA THR A 154 -11.09 -3.63 11.80
C THR A 154 -12.35 -4.10 12.54
N ALA A 155 -12.26 -4.38 13.82
CA ALA A 155 -13.43 -4.75 14.63
C ALA A 155 -14.46 -3.62 14.66
N GLY A 156 -14.03 -2.38 14.84
CA GLY A 156 -14.89 -1.21 14.77
C GLY A 156 -15.56 -1.04 13.40
N ALA A 157 -14.79 -1.17 12.33
CA ALA A 157 -15.29 -1.09 10.94
C ALA A 157 -16.31 -2.18 10.63
N LEU A 158 -16.07 -3.41 11.08
CA LEU A 158 -17.02 -4.53 10.94
C LEU A 158 -18.30 -4.32 11.72
N ARG A 159 -18.21 -3.66 12.88
CA ARG A 159 -19.41 -3.27 13.65
C ARG A 159 -20.26 -2.27 12.85
N ILE A 160 -19.64 -1.22 12.29
CA ILE A 160 -20.31 -0.22 11.45
C ILE A 160 -20.91 -0.87 10.20
N LEU A 161 -20.18 -1.80 9.58
CA LEU A 161 -20.63 -2.59 8.46
C LEU A 161 -21.90 -3.39 8.79
N GLY A 162 -21.93 -4.03 9.97
CA GLY A 162 -23.11 -4.74 10.45
C GLY A 162 -24.33 -3.85 10.59
N VAL A 163 -24.17 -2.62 11.08
CA VAL A 163 -25.23 -1.61 11.15
C VAL A 163 -25.75 -1.25 9.76
N GLY A 164 -24.86 -0.91 8.82
CA GLY A 164 -25.22 -0.57 7.44
C GLY A 164 -25.89 -1.74 6.71
N TRP A 165 -25.37 -2.95 6.88
CA TRP A 165 -25.93 -4.18 6.32
C TRP A 165 -27.39 -4.38 6.73
N ASN A 166 -27.68 -4.28 8.03
CA ASN A 166 -29.05 -4.43 8.55
C ASN A 166 -30.02 -3.42 7.93
N MET A 167 -29.57 -2.18 7.74
CA MET A 167 -30.40 -1.14 7.12
C MET A 167 -30.68 -1.42 5.65
N VAL A 168 -29.65 -1.85 4.88
CA VAL A 168 -29.76 -2.15 3.45
C VAL A 168 -30.60 -3.39 3.19
N MET A 169 -30.40 -4.45 4.00
CA MET A 169 -31.06 -5.74 3.79
C MET A 169 -32.48 -5.80 4.37
N SER A 170 -32.93 -4.77 5.12
CA SER A 170 -34.31 -4.67 5.56
C SER A 170 -35.30 -4.75 4.38
N PRO A 171 -36.30 -5.67 4.39
CA PRO A 171 -37.21 -5.83 3.26
C PRO A 171 -38.00 -4.53 3.03
N PRO A 172 -38.21 -4.12 1.73
CA PRO A 172 -39.11 -3.01 1.46
C PRO A 172 -40.51 -3.37 1.87
N PRO A 173 -41.31 -2.38 2.27
CA PRO A 173 -42.73 -2.60 2.42
C PRO A 173 -43.30 -3.10 1.09
N THR A 174 -44.06 -4.18 1.13
CA THR A 174 -44.76 -4.74 -0.04
C THR A 174 -45.66 -3.68 -0.63
N ARG A 175 -45.40 -3.30 -1.89
CA ARG A 175 -46.28 -2.40 -2.65
C ARG A 175 -47.32 -3.23 -3.37
N ASP A 176 -48.57 -2.93 -3.14
CA ASP A 176 -49.65 -3.32 -4.01
C ASP A 176 -49.56 -2.45 -5.31
N ALA A 177 -49.29 -3.09 -6.45
CA ALA A 177 -49.19 -2.41 -7.73
C ALA A 177 -50.52 -1.67 -8.10
N ALA A 178 -51.66 -2.19 -7.69
CA ALA A 178 -52.95 -1.54 -7.89
C ALA A 178 -53.12 -0.27 -7.04
N ALA A 179 -52.54 -0.24 -5.81
CA ALA A 179 -52.53 0.97 -5.00
C ALA A 179 -51.61 2.07 -5.54
N ALA A 180 -50.52 1.70 -6.21
CA ALA A 180 -49.61 2.64 -6.83
C ALA A 180 -50.26 3.34 -8.07
N ILE A 181 -51.04 2.63 -8.84
CA ILE A 181 -51.76 3.16 -10.02
C ILE A 181 -52.86 4.13 -9.55
N ARG A 182 -53.60 3.78 -8.49
CA ARG A 182 -54.60 4.66 -7.88
C ARG A 182 -54.04 5.94 -7.27
N SER A 183 -52.83 5.89 -6.73
CA SER A 183 -52.20 7.07 -6.15
C SER A 183 -51.72 8.11 -7.18
N PHE A 184 -51.70 7.77 -8.46
CA PHE A 184 -51.35 8.69 -9.57
C PHE A 184 -52.58 9.42 -10.14
N GLY A 185 -53.80 9.20 -9.62
CA GLY A 185 -55.01 9.93 -10.11
C GLY A 185 -55.30 9.76 -11.59
N LEU A 186 -54.83 8.67 -12.23
CA LEU A 186 -55.08 8.41 -13.64
C LEU A 186 -56.55 7.99 -13.81
N PRO A 187 -57.25 8.55 -14.83
CA PRO A 187 -58.62 8.11 -15.13
C PRO A 187 -58.60 6.62 -15.49
N ASP A 188 -59.65 5.91 -15.10
CA ASP A 188 -59.84 4.47 -15.34
C ASP A 188 -60.04 4.15 -16.82
N HIS A 189 -59.06 4.49 -17.69
CA HIS A 189 -59.04 4.12 -19.08
C HIS A 189 -58.25 2.80 -19.26
N PRO A 190 -58.86 1.76 -19.81
CA PRO A 190 -58.25 0.43 -19.94
C PRO A 190 -56.85 0.42 -20.58
N ASP A 191 -56.59 1.30 -21.55
CA ASP A 191 -55.34 1.38 -22.26
C ASP A 191 -54.22 2.06 -21.42
N LEU A 192 -54.58 3.03 -20.58
CA LEU A 192 -53.62 3.66 -19.63
C LEU A 192 -53.26 2.72 -18.51
N ILE A 193 -54.22 1.93 -18.01
CA ILE A 193 -53.99 0.89 -17.02
C ILE A 193 -53.06 -0.19 -17.59
N ARG A 194 -53.31 -0.67 -18.82
CA ARG A 194 -52.46 -1.64 -19.51
C ARG A 194 -51.04 -1.10 -19.78
N LEU A 195 -50.94 0.19 -20.16
CA LEU A 195 -49.65 0.85 -20.36
C LEU A 195 -48.91 0.99 -19.04
N GLY A 196 -49.57 1.40 -17.97
CA GLY A 196 -48.99 1.49 -16.61
C GLY A 196 -48.50 0.12 -16.10
N GLN A 197 -49.29 -0.94 -16.30
CA GLN A 197 -48.92 -2.31 -15.96
C GLN A 197 -47.68 -2.79 -16.74
N ARG A 198 -47.65 -2.58 -18.07
CA ARG A 198 -46.48 -2.92 -18.92
C ARG A 198 -45.24 -2.13 -18.51
N LEU A 199 -45.37 -0.81 -18.22
CA LEU A 199 -44.26 0.01 -17.76
C LEU A 199 -43.73 -0.47 -16.41
N ALA A 200 -44.59 -0.91 -15.50
CA ALA A 200 -44.20 -1.47 -14.19
C ALA A 200 -43.53 -2.85 -14.35
N GLU A 201 -44.03 -3.69 -15.26
CA GLU A 201 -43.42 -5.00 -15.58
C GLU A 201 -42.07 -4.82 -16.29
N GLU A 202 -41.96 -3.90 -17.26
CA GLU A 202 -40.69 -3.55 -17.89
C GLU A 202 -39.70 -2.96 -16.88
N GLU A 203 -40.14 -2.09 -15.97
CA GLU A 203 -39.29 -1.56 -14.92
C GLU A 203 -38.82 -2.66 -13.94
N LYS A 204 -39.69 -3.63 -13.64
CA LYS A 204 -39.38 -4.81 -12.85
C LYS A 204 -38.40 -5.76 -13.61
N ALA A 205 -38.65 -6.00 -14.90
CA ALA A 205 -37.77 -6.79 -15.75
C ALA A 205 -36.40 -6.12 -16.02
N ARG A 206 -36.37 -4.78 -16.02
CA ARG A 206 -35.17 -3.95 -16.19
C ARG A 206 -34.35 -3.73 -14.92
N ARG A 207 -34.83 -4.23 -13.78
CA ARG A 207 -34.04 -4.30 -12.55
C ARG A 207 -33.29 -5.66 -12.50
N PRO A 208 -32.30 -5.91 -13.37
CA PRO A 208 -31.66 -7.22 -13.46
C PRO A 208 -30.95 -7.60 -12.16
N TYR A 209 -30.69 -6.60 -11.32
CA TYR A 209 -30.12 -6.83 -9.99
C TYR A 209 -30.90 -6.03 -8.95
N ASP A 210 -31.37 -6.70 -7.92
CA ASP A 210 -31.82 -6.02 -6.71
C ASP A 210 -30.63 -5.23 -6.14
N ARG A 211 -30.81 -3.91 -5.97
CA ARG A 211 -29.74 -3.03 -5.43
C ARG A 211 -29.14 -3.55 -4.14
N ARG A 212 -29.91 -4.29 -3.36
CA ARG A 212 -29.46 -4.93 -2.14
C ARG A 212 -28.42 -6.01 -2.40
N TRP A 213 -28.64 -6.86 -3.38
CA TRP A 213 -27.66 -7.89 -3.72
C TRP A 213 -26.37 -7.33 -4.28
N VAL A 214 -26.45 -6.24 -5.07
CA VAL A 214 -25.23 -5.54 -5.54
C VAL A 214 -24.50 -4.92 -4.36
N THR A 215 -25.21 -4.26 -3.44
CA THR A 215 -24.60 -3.68 -2.23
C THR A 215 -24.04 -4.78 -1.34
N ALA A 216 -24.76 -5.90 -1.17
CA ALA A 216 -24.28 -7.06 -0.43
C ALA A 216 -22.99 -7.64 -1.04
N LEU A 217 -22.96 -7.81 -2.35
CA LEU A 217 -21.76 -8.31 -3.05
C LEU A 217 -20.58 -7.36 -2.85
N ILE A 218 -20.77 -6.06 -3.07
CA ILE A 218 -19.72 -5.05 -2.84
C ILE A 218 -19.21 -5.11 -1.40
N THR A 219 -20.13 -5.23 -0.44
CA THR A 219 -19.79 -5.31 0.99
C THR A 219 -18.98 -6.56 1.31
N ILE A 220 -19.37 -7.72 0.76
CA ILE A 220 -18.65 -8.99 0.95
C ILE A 220 -17.25 -8.91 0.34
N LEU A 221 -17.14 -8.43 -0.90
CA LEU A 221 -15.85 -8.28 -1.57
C LEU A 221 -14.93 -7.32 -0.79
N PHE A 222 -15.48 -6.21 -0.31
CA PHE A 222 -14.75 -5.27 0.52
C PHE A 222 -14.28 -5.91 1.84
N ALA A 223 -15.14 -6.69 2.49
CA ALA A 223 -14.79 -7.40 3.71
C ALA A 223 -13.71 -8.47 3.48
N ILE A 224 -13.74 -9.19 2.35
CA ILE A 224 -12.69 -10.14 1.97
C ILE A 224 -11.38 -9.40 1.75
N HIS A 225 -11.39 -8.28 1.02
CA HIS A 225 -10.18 -7.50 0.73
C HIS A 225 -9.56 -6.91 2.02
N VAL A 226 -10.37 -6.35 2.90
CA VAL A 226 -9.88 -5.85 4.21
C VAL A 226 -9.45 -6.99 5.13
N GLY A 227 -10.17 -8.11 5.11
CA GLY A 227 -9.83 -9.31 5.89
C GLY A 227 -8.48 -9.90 5.51
N ARG A 228 -8.08 -9.78 4.24
CA ARG A 228 -6.76 -10.14 3.77
C ARG A 228 -5.67 -9.43 4.59
N MET A 229 -5.78 -8.13 4.76
CA MET A 229 -4.81 -7.31 5.48
C MET A 229 -4.63 -7.74 6.94
N GLN A 230 -5.66 -8.31 7.56
CA GLN A 230 -5.59 -8.89 8.91
C GLN A 230 -5.07 -10.34 8.90
N ALA A 231 -5.37 -11.09 7.87
CA ALA A 231 -5.00 -12.49 7.77
C ALA A 231 -3.50 -12.68 7.51
N GLU A 232 -2.86 -11.76 6.80
CA GLU A 232 -1.41 -11.74 6.59
C GLU A 232 -0.62 -11.71 7.89
N TRP A 233 -1.21 -11.18 8.97
CA TRP A 233 -0.60 -11.15 10.29
C TRP A 233 -0.76 -12.42 11.13
N THR A 234 -1.80 -13.19 10.84
CA THR A 234 -2.24 -14.29 11.70
C THR A 234 -2.05 -15.66 11.07
N LEU A 235 -2.03 -15.71 9.74
CA LEU A 235 -1.95 -16.93 8.96
C LEU A 235 -0.55 -17.07 8.37
N VAL A 236 0.23 -17.98 8.96
CA VAL A 236 1.57 -18.32 8.48
C VAL A 236 1.48 -19.54 7.57
N GLY A 237 2.34 -19.63 6.56
CA GLY A 237 2.48 -20.79 5.69
C GLY A 237 1.49 -20.84 4.53
N LEU A 238 0.98 -22.02 4.22
CA LEU A 238 0.21 -22.29 3.00
C LEU A 238 -1.07 -21.46 2.85
N LEU A 239 -1.68 -21.03 3.95
CA LEU A 239 -2.95 -20.28 3.92
C LEU A 239 -2.75 -18.80 3.59
N ALA A 240 -1.63 -18.19 3.95
CA ALA A 240 -1.36 -16.79 3.70
C ALA A 240 -1.40 -16.42 2.20
N PRO A 241 -0.74 -17.15 1.27
CA PRO A 241 -0.84 -16.86 -0.16
C PRO A 241 -2.25 -16.99 -0.71
N ILE A 242 -3.03 -17.97 -0.23
CA ILE A 242 -4.42 -18.16 -0.67
C ILE A 242 -5.28 -16.97 -0.25
N VAL A 243 -5.13 -16.50 0.95
CA VAL A 243 -5.88 -15.34 1.48
C VAL A 243 -5.45 -14.06 0.78
N ALA A 244 -4.15 -13.89 0.52
CA ALA A 244 -3.62 -12.76 -0.24
C ALA A 244 -4.26 -12.68 -1.64
N VAL A 245 -4.20 -13.76 -2.40
CA VAL A 245 -4.82 -13.84 -3.73
C VAL A 245 -6.33 -13.61 -3.67
N ALA A 246 -7.03 -14.17 -2.69
CA ALA A 246 -8.47 -13.96 -2.52
C ALA A 246 -8.82 -12.49 -2.26
N GLY A 247 -8.01 -11.79 -1.46
CA GLY A 247 -8.15 -10.36 -1.20
C GLY A 247 -7.93 -9.51 -2.44
N ASP A 248 -6.92 -9.83 -3.23
CA ASP A 248 -6.59 -9.13 -4.48
C ASP A 248 -7.66 -9.36 -5.56
N VAL A 249 -8.16 -10.58 -5.69
CA VAL A 249 -9.31 -10.89 -6.58
C VAL A 249 -10.54 -10.10 -6.14
N ALA A 250 -10.80 -9.98 -4.84
CA ALA A 250 -11.91 -9.18 -4.33
C ALA A 250 -11.72 -7.69 -4.66
N CYS A 251 -10.51 -7.14 -4.54
CA CYS A 251 -10.18 -5.77 -4.94
C CYS A 251 -10.38 -5.56 -6.45
N ALA A 252 -9.87 -6.46 -7.28
CA ALA A 252 -10.05 -6.43 -8.73
C ALA A 252 -11.55 -6.44 -9.13
N MET A 253 -12.36 -7.25 -8.46
CA MET A 253 -13.81 -7.27 -8.66
C MET A 253 -14.46 -5.95 -8.23
N LEU A 254 -14.04 -5.33 -7.13
CA LEU A 254 -14.55 -4.03 -6.69
C LEU A 254 -14.24 -2.94 -7.71
N ILE A 255 -13.02 -2.90 -8.24
CA ILE A 255 -12.62 -1.96 -9.31
C ILE A 255 -13.46 -2.20 -10.56
N ALA A 256 -13.59 -3.46 -10.99
CA ALA A 256 -14.40 -3.81 -12.16
C ALA A 256 -15.86 -3.37 -11.98
N LEU A 257 -16.48 -3.62 -10.83
CA LEU A 257 -17.85 -3.18 -10.53
C LEU A 257 -17.98 -1.66 -10.47
N GLY A 258 -16.96 -0.96 -9.95
CA GLY A 258 -16.87 0.49 -9.90
C GLY A 258 -16.81 1.13 -11.29
N VAL A 259 -16.19 0.49 -12.26
CA VAL A 259 -16.12 0.95 -13.66
C VAL A 259 -17.37 0.53 -14.45
N ILE A 260 -17.76 -0.73 -14.34
CA ILE A 260 -18.86 -1.32 -15.10
C ILE A 260 -20.22 -0.75 -14.66
N GLY A 261 -20.41 -0.48 -13.38
CA GLY A 261 -21.64 0.10 -12.85
C GLY A 261 -21.98 1.47 -13.48
N PRO A 262 -21.09 2.46 -13.39
CA PRO A 262 -21.27 3.76 -14.04
C PRO A 262 -21.37 3.68 -15.56
N ALA A 263 -20.55 2.87 -16.22
CA ALA A 263 -20.59 2.67 -17.67
C ALA A 263 -21.96 2.12 -18.11
N ARG A 264 -22.48 1.14 -17.41
CA ARG A 264 -23.80 0.55 -17.65
C ARG A 264 -24.93 1.56 -17.36
N PHE A 265 -24.78 2.37 -16.32
CA PHE A 265 -25.73 3.44 -16.02
C PHE A 265 -25.72 4.52 -17.11
N ALA A 266 -24.55 4.96 -17.57
CA ALA A 266 -24.39 5.94 -18.64
C ALA A 266 -24.98 5.42 -19.95
N LEU A 267 -24.71 4.17 -20.33
CA LEU A 267 -25.26 3.53 -21.51
C LEU A 267 -26.79 3.45 -21.46
N ARG A 268 -27.36 3.08 -20.30
CA ARG A 268 -28.82 3.06 -20.09
C ARG A 268 -29.42 4.45 -20.17
N ARG A 269 -28.72 5.47 -19.66
CA ARG A 269 -29.19 6.86 -19.71
C ARG A 269 -29.15 7.43 -21.13
N ALA A 270 -28.16 7.06 -21.92
CA ALA A 270 -28.03 7.43 -23.32
C ALA A 270 -29.11 6.77 -24.21
N THR A 271 -29.50 5.54 -23.87
CA THR A 271 -30.55 4.80 -24.58
C THR A 271 -31.98 5.08 -24.07
N TRP A 272 -32.13 5.89 -23.00
CA TRP A 272 -33.41 6.25 -22.45
C TRP A 272 -34.00 7.45 -23.22
N PRO A 273 -35.17 7.34 -23.90
CA PRO A 273 -35.75 8.44 -24.63
C PRO A 273 -36.00 9.63 -23.69
N LEU A 274 -35.51 10.80 -24.06
CA LEU A 274 -35.78 12.10 -23.41
C LEU A 274 -37.29 12.35 -23.18
N GLU A 275 -38.09 11.76 -24.02
CA GLU A 275 -39.56 11.77 -24.00
C GLU A 275 -40.16 11.27 -22.66
N ARG A 276 -39.57 10.28 -22.02
CA ARG A 276 -40.13 9.70 -20.77
C ARG A 276 -40.23 10.69 -19.60
N ARG A 277 -39.34 11.66 -19.52
CA ARG A 277 -39.40 12.72 -18.50
C ARG A 277 -40.46 13.78 -18.83
N GLY A 278 -40.62 14.09 -20.12
CA GLY A 278 -41.69 14.98 -20.62
C GLY A 278 -43.07 14.39 -20.36
N TRP A 279 -43.22 13.07 -20.62
CA TRP A 279 -44.46 12.33 -20.39
C TRP A 279 -44.87 12.26 -18.94
N ALA A 280 -43.96 11.95 -18.02
CA ALA A 280 -44.25 11.92 -16.59
C ALA A 280 -44.66 13.31 -16.06
N ARG A 281 -44.08 14.37 -16.56
CA ARG A 281 -44.48 15.75 -16.22
C ARG A 281 -45.82 16.15 -16.85
N LEU A 282 -46.07 15.79 -18.11
CA LEU A 282 -47.35 16.06 -18.79
C LEU A 282 -48.52 15.31 -18.12
N LEU A 283 -48.33 14.05 -17.72
CA LEU A 283 -49.31 13.28 -16.97
C LEU A 283 -49.58 13.89 -15.59
N ALA A 284 -48.53 14.35 -14.91
CA ALA A 284 -48.67 14.98 -13.60
C ALA A 284 -49.38 16.33 -13.65
N THR A 285 -49.19 17.11 -14.72
CA THR A 285 -49.83 18.42 -14.88
C THR A 285 -51.22 18.37 -15.48
N SER A 286 -51.61 17.29 -16.20
CA SER A 286 -52.92 17.14 -16.78
C SER A 286 -54.01 16.64 -15.80
N VAL A 287 -53.60 16.20 -14.59
CA VAL A 287 -54.53 15.69 -13.59
C VAL A 287 -55.17 16.80 -12.75
N GLU A 288 -54.65 18.01 -12.74
CA GLU A 288 -55.08 19.10 -11.86
C GLU A 288 -56.13 20.07 -12.45
N ARG A 289 -56.64 19.92 -13.73
CA ARG A 289 -57.59 20.84 -14.33
C ARG A 289 -58.65 20.17 -15.16
N PRO A 290 -59.95 20.71 -15.18
CA PRO A 290 -61.09 20.09 -15.83
C PRO A 290 -61.05 20.19 -17.37
N PRO A 291 -61.81 19.31 -18.10
CA PRO A 291 -61.58 19.02 -19.51
C PRO A 291 -62.05 20.15 -20.46
N ARG A 292 -61.15 20.80 -21.17
CA ARG A 292 -61.39 21.66 -22.34
C ARG A 292 -60.87 21.02 -23.63
N LEU A 293 -61.21 21.57 -24.78
CA LEU A 293 -60.81 21.04 -26.09
C LEU A 293 -59.31 20.65 -26.22
N LEU A 294 -58.47 21.37 -25.52
CA LEU A 294 -57.05 21.10 -25.42
C LEU A 294 -56.77 19.73 -24.75
N ASP A 295 -57.57 19.32 -23.79
CA ASP A 295 -57.43 18.03 -23.07
C ASP A 295 -57.80 16.84 -23.99
N ARG A 296 -58.78 17.00 -24.88
CA ARG A 296 -59.10 15.99 -25.91
C ARG A 296 -58.01 15.84 -26.94
N LEU A 297 -57.42 16.94 -27.43
CA LEU A 297 -56.30 16.92 -28.34
C LEU A 297 -55.05 16.33 -27.67
N LEU A 298 -54.78 16.68 -26.43
CA LEU A 298 -53.68 16.13 -25.65
C LEU A 298 -53.85 14.64 -25.42
N ARG A 299 -55.05 14.15 -25.10
CA ARG A 299 -55.40 12.72 -24.98
C ARG A 299 -55.19 11.97 -26.29
N LEU A 300 -55.66 12.52 -27.42
CA LEU A 300 -55.43 11.95 -28.74
C LEU A 300 -53.96 11.92 -29.10
N TYR A 301 -53.22 12.96 -28.80
CA TYR A 301 -51.77 13.03 -28.97
C TYR A 301 -51.05 12.01 -28.09
N LEU A 302 -51.42 11.87 -26.83
CA LEU A 302 -50.91 10.89 -25.89
C LEU A 302 -51.15 9.47 -26.35
N ILE A 303 -52.37 9.16 -26.86
CA ILE A 303 -52.72 7.84 -27.39
C ILE A 303 -51.93 7.55 -28.66
N ARG A 304 -51.80 8.55 -29.55
CA ARG A 304 -51.11 8.39 -30.83
C ARG A 304 -49.58 8.27 -30.64
N SER A 305 -49.03 9.08 -29.79
CA SER A 305 -47.58 9.00 -29.45
C SER A 305 -47.24 7.78 -28.58
N GLY A 306 -48.19 7.32 -27.76
CA GLY A 306 -48.07 6.03 -27.07
C GLY A 306 -48.06 4.85 -28.06
N ARG A 307 -48.85 4.88 -29.13
CA ARG A 307 -48.80 3.89 -30.23
C ARG A 307 -47.49 3.98 -31.01
N ILE A 308 -46.98 5.18 -31.28
CA ILE A 308 -45.65 5.40 -31.91
C ILE A 308 -44.55 4.88 -31.01
N TRP A 309 -44.66 5.13 -29.70
CA TRP A 309 -43.72 4.67 -28.71
C TRP A 309 -43.71 3.13 -28.58
N ILE A 310 -44.89 2.50 -28.61
CA ILE A 310 -45.02 1.04 -28.65
C ILE A 310 -44.39 0.45 -29.91
N ARG A 311 -44.62 1.08 -31.08
CA ARG A 311 -44.00 0.67 -32.35
C ARG A 311 -42.50 0.89 -32.36
N TYR A 312 -42.04 1.99 -31.79
CA TYR A 312 -40.59 2.24 -31.61
C TYR A 312 -39.94 1.19 -30.71
N HIS A 313 -40.58 0.80 -29.60
CA HIS A 313 -40.09 -0.27 -28.76
C HIS A 313 -40.15 -1.64 -29.43
N GLN A 314 -41.20 -1.91 -30.22
CA GLN A 314 -41.26 -3.12 -31.03
C GLN A 314 -40.21 -3.15 -32.13
N MET A 315 -39.91 -2.03 -32.76
CA MET A 315 -38.80 -1.89 -33.68
C MET A 315 -37.42 -1.95 -33.00
N ARG A 316 -37.30 -1.36 -31.83
CA ARG A 316 -36.07 -1.45 -31.00
C ARG A 316 -35.84 -2.87 -30.51
N ASP A 317 -36.87 -3.61 -30.19
CA ASP A 317 -36.79 -5.01 -29.76
C ASP A 317 -36.47 -5.96 -30.92
N SER A 318 -36.62 -5.46 -32.16
CA SER A 318 -36.23 -6.15 -33.40
C SER A 318 -34.82 -5.75 -33.91
N LEU A 319 -34.23 -4.62 -33.45
CA LEU A 319 -32.80 -4.34 -33.63
C LEU A 319 -32.01 -5.30 -32.74
N PRO A 320 -30.95 -5.93 -33.24
CA PRO A 320 -30.55 -7.25 -32.80
C PRO A 320 -30.34 -7.31 -31.30
N LEU A 321 -31.26 -7.99 -30.63
CA LEU A 321 -31.14 -8.56 -29.28
C LEU A 321 -29.74 -9.09 -28.97
N VAL A 322 -28.97 -9.38 -30.01
CA VAL A 322 -27.59 -9.83 -29.97
C VAL A 322 -26.68 -8.75 -29.38
N PHE A 323 -26.80 -7.47 -29.73
CA PHE A 323 -25.88 -6.43 -29.25
C PHE A 323 -26.16 -6.06 -27.79
N GLU A 324 -27.42 -5.93 -27.39
CA GLU A 324 -27.78 -5.66 -25.99
C GLU A 324 -27.47 -6.88 -25.10
N ARG A 325 -27.74 -8.09 -25.61
CA ARG A 325 -27.35 -9.33 -24.94
C ARG A 325 -25.85 -9.53 -24.92
N ALA A 326 -25.15 -9.22 -26.00
CA ALA A 326 -23.68 -9.26 -26.04
C ALA A 326 -23.06 -8.30 -25.03
N LEU A 327 -23.59 -7.06 -24.90
CA LEU A 327 -23.13 -6.14 -23.87
C LEU A 327 -23.53 -6.59 -22.45
N GLN A 328 -24.76 -7.13 -22.29
CA GLN A 328 -25.18 -7.65 -20.97
C GLN A 328 -24.39 -8.87 -20.52
N MET A 329 -23.98 -9.72 -21.47
CA MET A 329 -23.12 -10.89 -21.18
C MET A 329 -21.65 -10.55 -21.21
N GLY A 330 -21.21 -9.63 -22.06
CA GLY A 330 -19.82 -9.21 -22.17
C GLY A 330 -19.28 -8.50 -20.93
N LEU A 331 -20.10 -7.64 -20.32
CA LEU A 331 -19.69 -6.92 -19.12
C LEU A 331 -19.38 -7.83 -17.90
N PRO A 332 -20.20 -8.85 -17.59
CA PRO A 332 -19.83 -9.84 -16.58
C PRO A 332 -18.58 -10.64 -16.94
N VAL A 333 -18.39 -10.99 -18.22
CA VAL A 333 -17.19 -11.71 -18.68
C VAL A 333 -15.95 -10.85 -18.49
N VAL A 334 -16.02 -9.56 -18.84
CA VAL A 334 -14.93 -8.60 -18.59
C VAL A 334 -14.67 -8.46 -17.09
N ALA A 335 -15.73 -8.40 -16.26
CA ALA A 335 -15.55 -8.35 -14.81
C ALA A 335 -14.84 -9.60 -14.25
N VAL A 336 -15.23 -10.78 -14.73
CA VAL A 336 -14.55 -12.03 -14.36
C VAL A 336 -13.12 -12.05 -14.87
N ALA A 337 -12.86 -11.63 -16.10
CA ALA A 337 -11.53 -11.55 -16.66
C ALA A 337 -10.63 -10.61 -15.82
N VAL A 338 -11.13 -9.41 -15.48
CA VAL A 338 -10.39 -8.47 -14.61
C VAL A 338 -10.17 -9.06 -13.21
N ALA A 339 -11.15 -9.75 -12.65
CA ALA A 339 -11.03 -10.40 -11.34
C ALA A 339 -9.98 -11.52 -11.31
N THR A 340 -9.66 -12.12 -12.46
CA THR A 340 -8.64 -13.16 -12.54
C THR A 340 -7.23 -12.61 -12.77
N VAL A 341 -7.08 -11.31 -13.06
CA VAL A 341 -5.77 -10.69 -13.31
C VAL A 341 -4.79 -10.88 -12.16
N PRO A 342 -5.15 -10.76 -10.87
CA PRO A 342 -4.24 -11.05 -9.78
C PRO A 342 -3.66 -12.46 -9.78
N ILE A 343 -4.46 -13.45 -10.23
CA ILE A 343 -4.03 -14.86 -10.31
C ILE A 343 -2.96 -15.03 -11.42
N TRP A 344 -2.96 -14.15 -12.41
CA TRP A 344 -2.07 -14.23 -13.59
C TRP A 344 -0.74 -13.51 -13.40
N GLY A 345 -0.51 -12.92 -12.22
CA GLY A 345 0.77 -12.31 -11.85
C GLY A 345 0.75 -10.79 -11.60
N MET A 346 -0.43 -10.16 -11.58
CA MET A 346 -0.57 -8.72 -11.29
C MET A 346 -1.20 -8.45 -9.91
N SER A 347 -0.94 -9.33 -8.95
CA SER A 347 -1.52 -9.26 -7.61
C SER A 347 -1.13 -7.98 -6.87
N TRP A 348 0.11 -7.54 -7.01
CA TRP A 348 0.66 -6.34 -6.39
C TRP A 348 -0.21 -5.09 -6.61
N TYR A 349 -0.76 -4.91 -7.82
CA TYR A 349 -1.60 -3.75 -8.14
C TYR A 349 -2.98 -3.75 -7.50
N PHE A 350 -3.39 -4.88 -6.95
CA PHE A 350 -4.67 -5.03 -6.26
C PHE A 350 -4.51 -5.06 -4.74
N ASN A 351 -3.28 -4.94 -4.26
CA ASN A 351 -3.00 -4.72 -2.85
C ASN A 351 -3.20 -3.24 -2.50
N SER A 352 -4.21 -2.96 -1.67
CA SER A 352 -4.53 -1.58 -1.27
C SER A 352 -3.45 -0.93 -0.41
N GLU A 353 -2.58 -1.70 0.27
CA GLU A 353 -1.45 -1.15 1.03
C GLU A 353 -0.43 -0.50 0.10
N ASN A 354 -0.16 -1.10 -1.06
CA ASN A 354 0.72 -0.51 -2.06
C ASN A 354 0.16 0.81 -2.63
N TRP A 355 -1.16 0.88 -2.85
CA TRP A 355 -1.82 2.13 -3.25
C TRP A 355 -1.83 3.17 -2.12
N ALA A 356 -2.03 2.72 -0.89
CA ALA A 356 -2.01 3.59 0.27
C ALA A 356 -0.61 4.14 0.55
N ALA A 357 0.45 3.46 0.15
CA ALA A 357 1.82 3.94 0.26
C ALA A 357 1.98 5.36 -0.32
N ALA A 358 1.32 5.67 -1.45
CA ALA A 358 1.31 7.02 -2.01
C ALA A 358 0.67 8.07 -1.09
N ILE A 359 -0.35 7.69 -0.30
CA ILE A 359 -1.00 8.55 0.69
C ILE A 359 -0.08 8.73 1.90
N TYR A 360 0.56 7.65 2.34
CA TYR A 360 1.56 7.71 3.42
C TYR A 360 2.76 8.55 3.04
N ASN A 361 3.21 8.46 1.78
CA ASN A 361 4.23 9.33 1.24
C ASN A 361 3.88 10.80 1.51
N SER A 362 2.72 11.26 1.03
CA SER A 362 2.26 12.64 1.23
C SER A 362 2.09 13.03 2.71
N TRP A 363 1.79 12.07 3.58
CA TRP A 363 1.66 12.32 5.00
C TRP A 363 3.02 12.41 5.70
N ALA A 364 3.96 11.53 5.37
CA ALA A 364 5.28 11.45 5.97
C ALA A 364 6.22 12.57 5.47
N GLU A 365 6.12 12.94 4.20
CA GLU A 365 7.06 13.85 3.52
C GLU A 365 7.32 15.17 4.25
N HIS A 366 6.29 15.76 4.87
CA HIS A 366 6.40 17.01 5.61
C HIS A 366 6.82 16.84 7.07
N ARG A 367 6.98 15.62 7.55
CA ARG A 367 7.26 15.29 8.96
C ARG A 367 8.61 14.65 9.18
N THR A 368 9.14 13.99 8.17
CA THR A 368 10.38 13.20 8.24
C THR A 368 11.54 13.98 8.87
N ASP A 369 11.81 15.20 8.43
CA ASP A 369 12.90 16.02 8.95
C ASP A 369 12.71 16.37 10.42
N THR A 370 11.48 16.69 10.81
CA THR A 370 11.15 17.01 12.22
C THR A 370 11.30 15.78 13.11
N TRP A 371 10.81 14.64 12.67
CA TRP A 371 10.92 13.37 13.39
C TRP A 371 12.38 12.93 13.54
N ARG A 372 13.12 12.91 12.42
CA ARG A 372 14.54 12.54 12.39
C ARG A 372 15.37 13.38 13.35
N ALA A 373 15.23 14.71 13.26
CA ALA A 373 15.94 15.64 14.13
C ALA A 373 15.57 15.45 15.61
N ALA A 374 14.29 15.28 15.94
CA ALA A 374 13.85 15.04 17.32
C ALA A 374 14.41 13.73 17.89
N MET A 375 14.31 12.64 17.15
CA MET A 375 14.81 11.32 17.54
C MET A 375 16.32 11.36 17.78
N THR A 376 17.07 11.91 16.84
CA THR A 376 18.54 11.96 16.94
C THR A 376 19.00 12.84 18.07
N ARG A 377 18.41 14.04 18.26
CA ARG A 377 18.76 14.93 19.39
C ARG A 377 18.53 14.25 20.74
N ALA A 378 17.41 13.56 20.91
CA ALA A 378 17.11 12.86 22.16
C ALA A 378 18.14 11.77 22.48
N VAL A 379 18.57 11.03 21.47
CA VAL A 379 19.62 10.01 21.64
C VAL A 379 21.00 10.63 21.92
N LEU A 380 21.38 11.67 21.20
CA LEU A 380 22.66 12.38 21.42
C LEU A 380 22.74 13.02 22.80
N ALA A 381 21.64 13.59 23.30
CA ALA A 381 21.56 14.16 24.64
C ALA A 381 21.82 13.13 25.77
N SER A 382 21.55 11.85 25.49
CA SER A 382 21.79 10.74 26.44
C SER A 382 23.25 10.25 26.47
N ALA A 383 24.11 10.73 25.57
CA ALA A 383 25.52 10.34 25.45
C ALA A 383 26.45 11.58 25.56
N PRO A 384 26.47 12.26 26.70
CA PRO A 384 27.30 13.46 26.87
C PRO A 384 28.79 13.12 26.80
N GLY A 385 29.57 14.02 26.20
CA GLY A 385 31.03 13.92 26.12
C GLY A 385 31.58 13.34 24.81
N GLN A 386 30.73 12.78 23.96
CA GLN A 386 31.09 12.45 22.58
C GLN A 386 30.47 13.49 21.65
N GLY A 387 31.27 14.17 20.83
CA GLY A 387 30.70 15.03 19.80
C GLY A 387 29.74 14.25 18.88
N PRO A 388 28.78 14.92 18.18
CA PRO A 388 27.76 14.24 17.39
C PRO A 388 28.32 13.19 16.42
N ALA A 389 29.45 13.48 15.77
CA ALA A 389 30.09 12.54 14.86
C ALA A 389 30.62 11.28 15.58
N GLY A 390 31.20 11.43 16.79
CA GLY A 390 31.67 10.30 17.58
C GLY A 390 30.53 9.44 18.16
N ALA A 391 29.44 10.09 18.61
CA ALA A 391 28.30 9.39 19.20
C ALA A 391 27.54 8.49 18.20
N LEU A 392 27.65 8.75 16.93
CA LEU A 392 27.03 7.96 15.83
C LEU A 392 28.07 7.12 15.07
N ALA A 393 29.30 7.02 15.59
CA ALA A 393 30.30 6.12 15.03
C ALA A 393 30.04 4.69 15.49
N LEU A 394 30.10 3.75 14.53
CA LEU A 394 30.02 2.32 14.78
C LEU A 394 31.37 1.67 14.57
N SER A 395 31.65 0.65 15.34
CA SER A 395 32.92 -0.10 15.27
C SER A 395 32.63 -1.60 15.12
N PRO A 396 32.28 -2.06 13.90
CA PRO A 396 32.05 -3.49 13.70
C PRO A 396 33.30 -4.31 14.02
N PRO A 397 33.17 -5.52 14.58
CA PRO A 397 34.32 -6.39 14.87
C PRO A 397 35.12 -6.74 13.61
N GLY A 398 36.44 -6.70 13.70
CA GLY A 398 37.36 -7.10 12.64
C GLY A 398 37.51 -6.10 11.48
N VAL A 399 37.05 -4.85 11.67
CA VAL A 399 37.28 -3.74 10.75
C VAL A 399 38.54 -2.98 11.15
N GLY A 400 39.50 -2.88 10.25
CA GLY A 400 40.79 -2.21 10.54
C GLY A 400 41.88 -2.41 9.50
N GLY A 401 42.12 -3.65 9.08
CA GLY A 401 43.00 -4.00 7.96
C GLY A 401 42.23 -4.16 6.67
N ASP A 402 42.56 -5.17 5.89
CA ASP A 402 41.76 -5.59 4.76
C ASP A 402 40.47 -6.26 5.27
N PHE A 403 39.33 -5.83 4.75
CA PHE A 403 38.02 -6.36 5.13
C PHE A 403 37.00 -6.16 4.00
N GLY A 404 35.91 -6.92 4.08
CA GLY A 404 34.76 -6.77 3.18
C GLY A 404 33.49 -6.45 3.94
N PHE A 405 32.50 -5.95 3.22
CA PHE A 405 31.12 -5.82 3.68
C PHE A 405 30.14 -5.92 2.50
N LEU A 406 28.90 -6.28 2.78
CA LEU A 406 27.86 -6.36 1.76
C LEU A 406 26.99 -5.10 1.81
N VAL A 407 26.52 -4.64 0.66
CA VAL A 407 25.50 -3.61 0.53
C VAL A 407 24.36 -4.16 -0.30
N ILE A 408 23.16 -4.07 0.23
CA ILE A 408 21.92 -4.46 -0.43
C ILE A 408 20.89 -3.36 -0.24
N GLY A 409 20.21 -2.95 -1.29
CA GLY A 409 19.13 -1.97 -1.23
C GLY A 409 17.79 -2.63 -1.52
N ASP A 410 16.74 -2.09 -0.91
CA ASP A 410 15.34 -2.40 -1.22
C ASP A 410 14.98 -3.91 -1.17
N PRO A 411 15.36 -4.64 -0.09
CA PRO A 411 15.14 -6.09 -0.05
C PRO A 411 13.72 -6.50 0.36
N GLY A 412 12.98 -5.68 1.08
CA GLY A 412 11.91 -6.02 2.02
C GLY A 412 10.54 -6.41 1.46
N GLU A 413 10.43 -7.15 0.35
CA GLU A 413 9.16 -7.62 -0.21
C GLU A 413 8.67 -8.93 0.42
N GLY A 414 9.57 -9.77 0.91
CA GLY A 414 9.25 -11.03 1.59
C GLY A 414 8.82 -12.16 0.68
N ASP A 415 8.93 -12.00 -0.61
CA ASP A 415 8.55 -13.00 -1.60
C ASP A 415 9.75 -13.75 -2.20
N ALA A 416 9.51 -14.52 -3.25
CA ALA A 416 10.53 -15.34 -3.88
C ALA A 416 11.68 -14.50 -4.46
N SER A 417 11.43 -13.26 -4.89
CA SER A 417 12.47 -12.39 -5.46
C SER A 417 13.54 -11.99 -4.44
N GLN A 418 13.16 -11.82 -3.18
CA GLN A 418 14.09 -11.58 -2.08
C GLN A 418 14.80 -12.87 -1.65
N HIS A 419 14.05 -13.97 -1.51
CA HIS A 419 14.60 -15.22 -1.00
C HIS A 419 15.70 -15.84 -1.88
N VAL A 420 15.71 -15.59 -3.17
CA VAL A 420 16.73 -16.16 -4.08
C VAL A 420 18.13 -15.61 -3.84
N LEU A 421 18.26 -14.43 -3.26
CA LEU A 421 19.56 -13.83 -2.95
C LEU A 421 20.18 -14.40 -1.67
N ARG A 422 19.40 -15.01 -0.80
CA ARG A 422 19.83 -15.48 0.52
C ARG A 422 21.09 -16.36 0.46
N ASP A 423 21.09 -17.38 -0.40
CA ASP A 423 22.20 -18.33 -0.48
C ASP A 423 23.47 -17.66 -1.03
N GLN A 424 23.33 -16.65 -1.87
CA GLN A 424 24.44 -15.89 -2.40
C GLN A 424 25.01 -14.93 -1.34
N LEU A 425 24.16 -14.30 -0.53
CA LEU A 425 24.57 -13.46 0.60
C LEU A 425 25.36 -14.28 1.62
N ILE A 426 24.86 -15.47 2.00
CA ILE A 426 25.54 -16.38 2.91
C ILE A 426 26.87 -16.84 2.29
N ARG A 427 26.92 -17.16 1.00
CA ARG A 427 28.14 -17.56 0.29
C ARG A 427 29.17 -16.45 0.28
N ALA A 428 28.78 -15.20 -0.06
CA ALA A 428 29.65 -14.05 -0.03
C ALA A 428 30.20 -13.79 1.39
N ALA A 429 29.36 -13.90 2.40
CA ALA A 429 29.74 -13.76 3.81
C ALA A 429 30.70 -14.86 4.31
N SER A 430 30.58 -16.08 3.77
CA SER A 430 31.42 -17.22 4.16
C SER A 430 32.87 -17.09 3.69
N GLY A 431 33.20 -16.17 2.79
CA GLY A 431 34.54 -15.91 2.29
C GLY A 431 35.54 -15.38 3.33
N GLY A 432 35.13 -15.22 4.60
CA GLY A 432 36.01 -14.90 5.71
C GLY A 432 36.35 -13.43 5.92
N ASP A 433 36.29 -12.62 4.88
CA ASP A 433 36.66 -11.18 4.91
C ASP A 433 35.47 -10.26 5.20
N VAL A 434 34.24 -10.72 4.91
CA VAL A 434 32.99 -9.95 5.13
C VAL A 434 32.71 -9.82 6.62
N ARG A 435 32.63 -8.59 7.11
CA ARG A 435 32.46 -8.27 8.54
C ARG A 435 31.06 -7.85 8.90
N PHE A 436 30.30 -7.23 7.98
CA PHE A 436 28.96 -6.75 8.22
C PHE A 436 28.20 -6.57 6.88
N MET A 437 26.92 -6.27 6.98
CA MET A 437 26.09 -5.87 5.85
C MET A 437 25.43 -4.52 6.14
N VAL A 438 25.21 -3.70 5.11
CA VAL A 438 24.43 -2.47 5.16
C VAL A 438 23.25 -2.59 4.20
N ILE A 439 22.05 -2.33 4.70
CA ILE A 439 20.86 -2.12 3.86
C ILE A 439 20.79 -0.64 3.55
N SER A 440 20.80 -0.27 2.27
CA SER A 440 20.97 1.10 1.81
C SER A 440 19.67 1.87 1.57
N SER A 441 18.52 1.22 1.58
CA SER A 441 17.18 1.80 1.41
C SER A 441 16.12 0.74 1.70
N ASP A 442 14.88 1.17 1.93
CA ASP A 442 13.64 0.40 2.04
C ASP A 442 13.80 -1.03 2.60
N VAL A 443 13.96 -1.09 3.92
CA VAL A 443 14.15 -2.37 4.61
C VAL A 443 12.89 -3.22 4.48
N ILE A 444 11.69 -2.58 4.55
CA ILE A 444 10.39 -3.26 4.60
C ILE A 444 9.35 -2.56 3.73
N TYR A 445 8.77 -3.30 2.82
CA TYR A 445 7.57 -2.91 2.06
C TYR A 445 6.29 -3.48 2.72
N PRO A 446 5.09 -2.90 2.44
CA PRO A 446 4.91 -1.64 1.71
C PRO A 446 5.01 -0.39 2.60
N THR A 447 5.13 -0.50 3.92
CA THR A 447 4.99 0.65 4.84
C THR A 447 5.99 0.66 6.00
N GLY A 448 7.01 -0.17 6.03
CA GLY A 448 7.98 -0.24 7.12
C GLY A 448 7.43 -0.82 8.44
N ALA A 449 6.19 -1.32 8.46
CA ALA A 449 5.51 -1.70 9.68
C ALA A 449 6.09 -2.96 10.33
N MET A 450 6.23 -2.95 11.68
CA MET A 450 6.78 -4.08 12.45
C MET A 450 6.11 -5.43 12.13
N LYS A 451 4.87 -5.42 11.72
CA LYS A 451 4.11 -6.63 11.36
C LYS A 451 4.76 -7.42 10.22
N ASP A 452 5.36 -6.70 9.30
CA ASP A 452 5.91 -7.26 8.07
C ASP A 452 7.37 -7.69 8.25
N TYR A 453 8.03 -7.29 9.36
CA TYR A 453 9.45 -7.59 9.60
C TYR A 453 9.76 -9.09 9.69
N GLU A 454 8.86 -9.91 10.25
CA GLU A 454 9.11 -11.35 10.33
C GLU A 454 9.21 -12.00 8.95
N ALA A 455 8.26 -11.70 8.06
CA ALA A 455 8.20 -12.27 6.72
C ALA A 455 9.21 -11.61 5.76
N ASN A 456 9.40 -10.28 5.87
CA ASN A 456 10.10 -9.50 4.86
C ASN A 456 11.56 -9.19 5.22
N PHE A 457 11.96 -9.41 6.48
CA PHE A 457 13.35 -9.23 6.92
C PHE A 457 13.94 -10.45 7.61
N TRP A 458 13.34 -10.90 8.73
CA TRP A 458 13.96 -11.94 9.54
C TRP A 458 14.04 -13.29 8.83
N LEU A 459 12.99 -13.69 8.17
CA LEU A 459 12.93 -14.96 7.45
C LEU A 459 13.85 -14.98 6.22
N PRO A 460 13.85 -13.96 5.32
CA PRO A 460 14.75 -13.92 4.19
C PRO A 460 16.23 -13.90 4.57
N PHE A 461 16.61 -13.24 5.67
CA PHE A 461 18.01 -13.16 6.12
C PHE A 461 18.41 -14.24 7.14
N LYS A 462 17.53 -15.19 7.45
CA LYS A 462 17.85 -16.29 8.36
C LYS A 462 19.10 -17.04 7.93
N GLY A 463 20.07 -17.16 8.84
CA GLY A 463 21.36 -17.80 8.60
C GLY A 463 22.49 -16.83 8.22
N PHE A 464 22.18 -15.54 8.01
CA PHE A 464 23.20 -14.51 7.91
C PHE A 464 23.66 -14.12 9.33
N ASP A 465 24.92 -14.40 9.67
CA ASP A 465 25.46 -14.34 11.03
C ASP A 465 26.37 -13.12 11.29
N ARG A 466 26.45 -12.18 10.34
CA ARG A 466 27.21 -10.93 10.48
C ARG A 466 26.31 -9.78 10.91
N PRO A 467 26.85 -8.76 11.62
CA PRO A 467 26.07 -7.56 11.96
C PRO A 467 25.41 -6.94 10.74
N VAL A 468 24.12 -6.62 10.88
CA VAL A 468 23.33 -5.91 9.84
C VAL A 468 23.03 -4.51 10.33
N TYR A 469 23.45 -3.53 9.55
CA TYR A 469 23.13 -2.11 9.70
C TYR A 469 22.19 -1.69 8.58
N ALA A 470 21.45 -0.60 8.78
CA ALA A 470 20.55 -0.10 7.75
C ALA A 470 20.44 1.43 7.79
N ILE A 471 20.13 2.03 6.65
CA ILE A 471 19.52 3.34 6.57
C ILE A 471 18.09 3.18 6.06
N PRO A 472 17.13 3.97 6.55
CA PRO A 472 15.76 3.83 6.08
C PRO A 472 15.61 4.41 4.68
N GLY A 473 14.74 3.78 3.88
CA GLY A 473 14.19 4.38 2.68
C GLY A 473 12.87 5.11 2.96
N ASN A 474 12.19 5.52 1.91
CA ASN A 474 10.91 6.24 2.06
C ASN A 474 9.80 5.34 2.62
N HIS A 475 9.77 4.05 2.28
CA HIS A 475 8.79 3.09 2.80
C HIS A 475 8.94 2.85 4.30
N ASP A 476 10.15 2.85 4.85
CA ASP A 476 10.38 2.73 6.29
C ASP A 476 9.85 3.95 7.08
N TRP A 477 9.77 5.13 6.45
CA TRP A 477 9.22 6.33 7.06
C TRP A 477 7.69 6.35 7.11
N TYR A 478 7.01 5.49 6.35
CA TYR A 478 5.54 5.49 6.30
C TYR A 478 4.90 5.01 7.60
N ASP A 479 5.57 4.21 8.41
CA ASP A 479 5.15 3.88 9.79
C ASP A 479 5.81 4.79 10.85
N ALA A 480 6.41 5.90 10.42
CA ALA A 480 7.18 6.82 11.24
C ALA A 480 8.40 6.16 11.93
N LEU A 481 9.06 5.25 11.23
CA LEU A 481 10.21 4.45 11.64
C LEU A 481 9.99 3.55 12.86
N GLU A 482 8.78 3.18 13.24
CA GLU A 482 8.57 2.34 14.44
C GLU A 482 9.25 0.99 14.29
N GLY A 483 9.03 0.30 13.17
CA GLY A 483 9.64 -1.00 12.88
C GLY A 483 11.17 -0.91 12.74
N PHE A 484 11.65 0.08 12.00
CA PHE A 484 13.07 0.32 11.79
C PHE A 484 13.83 0.59 13.09
N VAL A 485 13.34 1.54 13.89
CA VAL A 485 13.97 1.91 15.16
C VAL A 485 14.02 0.74 16.14
N ALA A 486 12.91 -0.02 16.23
CA ALA A 486 12.86 -1.20 17.11
C ALA A 486 13.85 -2.29 16.67
N THR A 487 14.11 -2.44 15.38
CA THR A 487 14.96 -3.49 14.81
C THR A 487 16.43 -3.13 14.83
N PHE A 488 16.81 -1.91 14.46
CA PHE A 488 18.21 -1.55 14.24
C PHE A 488 18.86 -0.73 15.35
N TYR A 489 18.07 -0.06 16.21
CA TYR A 489 18.65 0.72 17.30
C TYR A 489 18.96 -0.15 18.54
N LEU A 490 19.92 0.31 19.31
CA LEU A 490 20.09 -0.14 20.70
C LEU A 490 18.77 0.08 21.47
N PRO A 491 18.33 -0.86 22.34
CA PRO A 491 17.02 -0.79 22.97
C PRO A 491 16.73 0.52 23.72
N ASP A 492 17.74 1.08 24.39
CA ASP A 492 17.59 2.35 25.12
C ASP A 492 17.50 3.56 24.16
N ALA A 493 18.31 3.56 23.09
CA ALA A 493 18.24 4.56 22.05
C ALA A 493 16.89 4.49 21.31
N ALA A 494 16.37 3.30 21.03
CA ALA A 494 15.07 3.08 20.44
C ALA A 494 13.95 3.70 21.29
N ARG A 495 13.97 3.46 22.61
CA ARG A 495 12.96 4.02 23.51
C ARG A 495 12.99 5.55 23.54
N LEU A 496 14.18 6.14 23.61
CA LEU A 496 14.36 7.60 23.60
C LEU A 496 13.91 8.22 22.27
N ALA A 497 14.32 7.61 21.16
CA ALA A 497 13.98 8.09 19.82
C ALA A 497 12.46 8.08 19.58
N MET A 498 11.77 6.96 19.87
CA MET A 498 10.33 6.86 19.66
C MET A 498 9.55 7.82 20.55
N ARG A 499 9.94 8.02 21.82
CA ARG A 499 9.33 9.03 22.71
C ARG A 499 9.49 10.44 22.16
N ALA A 500 10.71 10.82 21.76
CA ALA A 500 10.97 12.14 21.20
C ALA A 500 10.19 12.41 19.89
N ARG A 501 10.03 11.38 19.05
CA ARG A 501 9.18 11.47 17.85
C ARG A 501 7.72 11.75 18.22
N VAL A 502 7.16 11.02 19.19
CA VAL A 502 5.76 11.22 19.65
C VAL A 502 5.56 12.64 20.21
N GLU A 503 6.51 13.15 20.97
CA GLU A 503 6.47 14.50 21.49
C GLU A 503 6.53 15.55 20.36
N ALA A 504 7.38 15.34 19.35
CA ALA A 504 7.53 16.24 18.21
C ALA A 504 6.31 16.28 17.30
N ASP A 505 5.51 15.22 17.28
CA ASP A 505 4.33 15.08 16.42
C ASP A 505 3.05 15.71 17.02
N ASN A 506 3.14 16.46 18.09
CA ASN A 506 2.01 17.13 18.75
C ASN A 506 0.80 16.21 19.01
N LYS A 507 1.03 14.95 19.38
CA LYS A 507 0.03 13.92 19.69
C LYS A 507 -0.80 13.44 18.49
N LEU A 508 -0.38 13.64 17.27
CA LEU A 508 -1.02 13.05 16.10
C LEU A 508 -0.78 11.54 16.04
N THR A 509 0.35 11.05 16.57
CA THR A 509 0.64 9.63 16.72
C THR A 509 0.22 9.16 18.11
N SER A 510 -0.50 8.05 18.19
CA SER A 510 -0.97 7.45 19.44
C SER A 510 0.01 6.40 20.00
N THR A 511 1.29 6.47 19.65
CA THR A 511 2.30 5.53 20.13
C THR A 511 2.50 5.70 21.64
N THR A 512 2.04 4.72 22.40
CA THR A 512 2.17 4.69 23.86
C THR A 512 3.48 4.04 24.31
N ASP A 513 3.89 4.26 25.56
CA ASP A 513 5.04 3.55 26.15
C ASP A 513 4.87 2.02 26.11
N ALA A 514 3.66 1.52 26.25
CA ALA A 514 3.36 0.11 26.11
C ALA A 514 3.61 -0.39 24.68
N ARG A 515 3.24 0.41 23.67
CA ARG A 515 3.53 0.11 22.26
C ARG A 515 5.02 0.12 21.99
N ILE A 516 5.75 1.11 22.48
CA ILE A 516 7.22 1.19 22.35
C ILE A 516 7.88 -0.05 22.98
N ALA A 517 7.47 -0.43 24.19
CA ALA A 517 7.99 -1.61 24.86
C ALA A 517 7.69 -2.90 24.08
N TRP A 518 6.49 -3.01 23.51
CA TRP A 518 6.10 -4.13 22.67
C TRP A 518 6.96 -4.22 21.39
N LEU A 519 7.14 -3.10 20.69
CA LEU A 519 7.95 -3.04 19.46
C LEU A 519 9.38 -3.52 19.71
N ILE A 520 10.02 -3.00 20.76
CA ILE A 520 11.39 -3.38 21.15
C ILE A 520 11.44 -4.85 21.58
N GLY A 521 10.45 -5.31 22.34
CA GLY A 521 10.32 -6.71 22.77
C GLY A 521 10.15 -7.67 21.60
N GLU A 522 9.33 -7.30 20.63
CA GLU A 522 9.09 -8.10 19.43
C GLU A 522 10.34 -8.20 18.55
N ALA A 523 11.00 -7.09 18.27
CA ALA A 523 12.28 -7.10 17.55
C ALA A 523 13.34 -7.95 18.26
N ALA A 524 13.40 -7.89 19.61
CA ALA A 524 14.31 -8.74 20.39
C ALA A 524 13.92 -10.23 20.32
N ARG A 525 12.63 -10.56 20.28
CA ARG A 525 12.13 -11.93 20.08
C ARG A 525 12.57 -12.46 18.73
N LEU A 526 12.28 -11.73 17.68
CA LEU A 526 12.59 -12.11 16.30
C LEU A 526 14.10 -12.25 16.07
N ARG A 527 14.91 -11.33 16.63
CA ARG A 527 16.37 -11.42 16.59
C ARG A 527 16.89 -12.74 17.18
N ARG A 528 16.34 -13.17 18.34
CA ARG A 528 16.73 -14.45 18.95
C ARG A 528 16.24 -15.65 18.14
N GLU A 529 15.06 -15.58 17.59
CA GLU A 529 14.44 -16.68 16.86
C GLU A 529 15.14 -16.95 15.52
N TYR A 530 15.48 -15.89 14.80
CA TYR A 530 16.07 -15.99 13.46
C TYR A 530 17.59 -15.91 13.45
N GLY A 531 18.20 -15.43 14.52
CA GLY A 531 19.66 -15.37 14.66
C GLY A 531 20.35 -14.30 13.81
N VAL A 532 19.63 -13.30 13.28
CA VAL A 532 20.21 -12.21 12.48
C VAL A 532 20.66 -11.08 13.41
N PRO A 533 21.96 -10.72 13.45
CA PRO A 533 22.47 -9.73 14.40
C PRO A 533 22.10 -8.30 13.97
N THR A 534 21.21 -7.63 14.71
CA THR A 534 20.81 -6.23 14.54
C THR A 534 20.81 -5.49 15.88
N GLY A 535 20.41 -4.22 15.92
CA GLY A 535 20.23 -3.49 17.18
C GLY A 535 21.50 -2.82 17.69
N PHE A 536 22.31 -2.26 16.79
CA PHE A 536 23.59 -1.64 17.13
C PHE A 536 23.61 -0.12 16.92
N GLN A 537 22.62 0.44 16.20
CA GLN A 537 22.58 1.83 15.81
C GLN A 537 21.98 2.73 16.89
N ARG A 538 22.21 4.03 16.77
CA ARG A 538 21.63 5.07 17.63
C ARG A 538 20.83 6.11 16.87
N ALA A 539 20.98 6.14 15.52
CA ALA A 539 20.30 7.07 14.63
C ALA A 539 20.02 6.36 13.28
N PRO A 540 19.20 6.95 12.40
CA PRO A 540 18.94 6.40 11.07
C PRO A 540 20.13 6.58 10.11
N TYR A 541 21.18 7.21 10.58
CA TYR A 541 22.43 7.41 9.86
C TYR A 541 23.62 7.24 10.82
N PHE A 542 24.77 6.86 10.30
CA PHE A 542 25.95 6.51 11.10
C PHE A 542 27.22 6.63 10.25
N GLN A 543 28.38 6.48 10.92
CA GLN A 543 29.66 6.32 10.25
C GLN A 543 30.43 5.11 10.78
N ILE A 544 31.25 4.51 9.93
CA ILE A 544 32.26 3.51 10.27
C ILE A 544 33.60 4.04 9.75
N GLN A 545 34.57 4.24 10.63
CA GLN A 545 35.85 4.80 10.26
C GLN A 545 37.01 3.87 10.65
N THR A 546 37.95 3.70 9.71
CA THR A 546 39.27 3.13 9.95
C THR A 546 40.36 4.18 9.78
N GLU A 547 41.61 3.80 9.85
CA GLU A 547 42.73 4.70 9.59
C GLU A 547 42.70 5.25 8.15
N ARG A 548 42.35 4.44 7.14
CA ARG A 548 42.43 4.79 5.72
C ARG A 548 41.07 4.83 4.97
N PHE A 549 40.01 4.41 5.62
CA PHE A 549 38.68 4.29 5.01
C PHE A 549 37.61 4.90 5.91
N ALA A 550 36.63 5.54 5.32
CA ALA A 550 35.42 6.02 5.99
C ALA A 550 34.19 5.64 5.18
N LEU A 551 33.27 4.94 5.81
CA LEU A 551 31.89 4.73 5.34
C LEU A 551 31.00 5.68 6.13
N ILE A 552 30.24 6.52 5.41
CA ILE A 552 29.29 7.49 5.98
C ILE A 552 27.94 7.22 5.37
N THR A 553 26.89 7.11 6.17
CA THR A 553 25.54 6.87 5.70
C THR A 553 24.66 8.09 5.93
N VAL A 554 23.73 8.38 5.03
CA VAL A 554 22.86 9.56 5.07
C VAL A 554 21.43 9.12 4.80
N ASP A 555 20.54 9.38 5.73
CA ASP A 555 19.10 9.23 5.54
C ASP A 555 18.55 10.43 4.76
N THR A 556 18.08 10.22 3.56
CA THR A 556 17.48 11.25 2.69
C THR A 556 15.97 11.39 2.88
N GLY A 557 15.39 10.66 3.82
CA GLY A 557 13.96 10.72 4.13
C GLY A 557 13.07 10.35 2.96
N VAL A 558 11.89 10.96 2.91
CA VAL A 558 10.91 10.73 1.83
C VAL A 558 11.15 11.65 0.62
N LEU A 559 11.59 12.89 0.86
CA LEU A 559 11.69 13.93 -0.17
C LEU A 559 13.13 14.23 -0.62
N ARG A 560 14.07 13.33 -0.44
CA ARG A 560 15.49 13.56 -0.76
C ARG A 560 16.10 14.72 0.02
N ARG A 561 15.63 14.95 1.27
CA ARG A 561 16.07 16.05 2.11
C ARG A 561 16.90 15.58 3.28
N VAL A 562 17.81 16.43 3.68
CA VAL A 562 18.66 16.23 4.85
C VAL A 562 18.42 17.41 5.79
N ASP A 563 17.93 17.12 7.01
CA ASP A 563 17.71 18.17 7.99
C ASP A 563 19.03 18.84 8.46
N ARG A 564 18.92 20.01 9.12
CA ARG A 564 20.08 20.80 9.54
C ARG A 564 21.02 20.03 10.45
N ASP A 565 20.50 19.22 11.35
CA ASP A 565 21.30 18.49 12.34
C ASP A 565 22.09 17.38 11.66
N GLN A 566 21.47 16.65 10.75
CA GLN A 566 22.14 15.63 9.95
C GLN A 566 23.17 16.26 9.01
N LEU A 567 22.85 17.40 8.38
CA LEU A 567 23.80 18.09 7.50
C LEU A 567 25.03 18.57 8.26
N ALA A 568 24.84 19.13 9.47
CA ALA A 568 25.95 19.54 10.35
C ALA A 568 26.79 18.33 10.76
N TRP A 569 26.14 17.23 11.11
CA TRP A 569 26.83 15.97 11.43
C TRP A 569 27.59 15.42 10.22
N LEU A 570 27.00 15.42 9.01
CA LEU A 570 27.64 14.95 7.78
C LEU A 570 28.90 15.76 7.48
N ARG A 571 28.85 17.10 7.58
CA ARG A 571 30.03 17.97 7.42
C ARG A 571 31.13 17.59 8.41
N ALA A 572 30.79 17.39 9.67
CA ALA A 572 31.76 16.97 10.69
C ALA A 572 32.35 15.59 10.38
N ALA A 573 31.55 14.64 9.94
CA ALA A 573 32.00 13.30 9.57
C ALA A 573 32.94 13.31 8.35
N LEU A 574 32.63 14.11 7.33
CA LEU A 574 33.46 14.33 6.16
C LEU A 574 34.79 15.00 6.51
N GLU A 575 34.78 16.00 7.39
CA GLU A 575 35.99 16.65 7.90
C GLU A 575 36.88 15.68 8.68
N GLN A 576 36.32 14.85 9.57
CA GLN A 576 37.05 13.80 10.29
C GLN A 576 37.65 12.75 9.36
N SER A 577 37.09 12.60 8.17
CA SER A 577 37.53 11.67 7.15
C SER A 577 38.53 12.27 6.18
N ARG A 578 39.06 13.47 6.47
CA ARG A 578 40.05 14.13 5.62
C ARG A 578 41.29 13.24 5.45
N GLY A 579 41.72 13.02 4.22
CA GLY A 579 42.83 12.14 3.92
C GLY A 579 42.52 10.65 3.81
N LYS A 580 41.29 10.25 4.20
CA LYS A 580 40.84 8.87 4.05
C LYS A 580 40.07 8.69 2.73
N PHE A 581 39.98 7.45 2.25
CA PHE A 581 39.02 7.07 1.22
C PHE A 581 37.63 7.17 1.77
N LYS A 582 36.73 7.83 1.06
CA LYS A 582 35.35 8.08 1.50
C LYS A 582 34.33 7.39 0.60
N MET A 583 33.49 6.60 1.21
CA MET A 583 32.30 6.03 0.62
C MET A 583 31.08 6.57 1.35
N VAL A 584 30.12 7.11 0.62
CA VAL A 584 28.84 7.61 1.18
C VAL A 584 27.70 6.72 0.68
N ILE A 585 26.85 6.28 1.59
CA ILE A 585 25.59 5.59 1.24
C ILE A 585 24.43 6.52 1.52
N LEU A 586 23.58 6.73 0.52
CA LEU A 586 22.38 7.57 0.57
C LEU A 586 21.11 6.71 0.48
N GLY A 587 19.99 7.20 0.99
CA GLY A 587 18.68 6.57 0.77
C GLY A 587 18.22 6.65 -0.70
N HIS A 588 18.47 7.80 -1.37
CA HIS A 588 18.11 8.01 -2.78
C HIS A 588 19.36 8.26 -3.64
N PRO A 589 19.38 7.80 -4.89
CA PRO A 589 20.52 7.96 -5.78
C PRO A 589 20.62 9.37 -6.39
N LEU A 590 21.84 9.81 -6.68
CA LEU A 590 22.11 11.06 -7.43
C LEU A 590 21.90 10.87 -8.94
N TYR A 591 22.16 9.69 -9.44
CA TYR A 591 21.93 9.28 -10.82
C TYR A 591 21.13 7.97 -10.82
N ALA A 592 20.05 7.94 -11.56
CA ALA A 592 19.22 6.75 -11.77
C ALA A 592 18.47 6.87 -13.09
N GLY A 593 18.18 5.74 -13.75
CA GLY A 593 17.47 5.72 -15.01
C GLY A 593 18.18 6.46 -16.14
N GLY A 594 19.49 6.65 -16.04
CA GLY A 594 20.28 7.46 -16.98
C GLY A 594 20.20 8.97 -16.72
N PHE A 595 19.48 9.44 -15.69
CA PHE A 595 19.28 10.87 -15.42
C PHE A 595 19.89 11.31 -14.10
N TYR A 596 20.27 12.61 -14.06
CA TYR A 596 20.65 13.27 -12.83
C TYR A 596 19.41 13.60 -12.00
N GLN A 597 19.27 12.97 -10.84
CA GLN A 597 18.07 13.02 -10.02
C GLN A 597 17.94 14.30 -9.17
N ALA A 598 19.07 15.00 -8.94
CA ALA A 598 19.06 16.25 -8.19
C ALA A 598 18.74 17.48 -9.07
N ALA A 599 18.45 17.31 -10.35
CA ALA A 599 18.12 18.40 -11.25
C ALA A 599 16.82 19.11 -10.78
N GLY A 600 16.93 20.38 -10.44
CA GLY A 600 15.80 21.19 -9.94
C GLY A 600 15.54 21.07 -8.42
N ASP A 601 16.28 20.24 -7.69
CA ASP A 601 16.26 20.13 -6.25
C ASP A 601 17.52 20.78 -5.65
N ALA A 602 17.33 21.94 -4.99
CA ALA A 602 18.45 22.73 -4.47
C ALA A 602 19.15 22.04 -3.28
N ASP A 603 18.39 21.36 -2.42
CA ASP A 603 18.94 20.68 -1.24
C ASP A 603 19.75 19.44 -1.65
N PHE A 604 19.22 18.69 -2.61
CA PHE A 604 19.89 17.49 -3.10
C PHE A 604 21.12 17.81 -3.98
N THR A 605 21.05 18.92 -4.74
CA THR A 605 22.22 19.47 -5.44
C THR A 605 23.29 19.92 -4.47
N ALA A 606 22.95 20.63 -3.39
CA ALA A 606 23.91 21.07 -2.38
C ALA A 606 24.57 19.89 -1.65
N LEU A 607 23.84 18.78 -1.44
CA LEU A 607 24.41 17.55 -0.92
C LEU A 607 25.45 16.95 -1.86
N HIS A 608 25.17 16.93 -3.16
CA HIS A 608 26.13 16.46 -4.18
C HIS A 608 27.39 17.34 -4.23
N GLU A 609 27.22 18.65 -4.21
CA GLU A 609 28.37 19.59 -4.19
C GLU A 609 29.23 19.42 -2.92
N LEU A 610 28.60 19.17 -1.77
CA LEU A 610 29.31 18.87 -0.53
C LEU A 610 30.19 17.60 -0.66
N MET A 611 29.66 16.56 -1.32
CA MET A 611 30.45 15.35 -1.57
C MET A 611 31.60 15.60 -2.56
N ARG A 612 31.41 16.43 -3.58
CA ARG A 612 32.48 16.86 -4.51
C ARG A 612 33.55 17.67 -3.77
N GLU A 613 33.15 18.64 -2.92
CA GLU A 613 34.07 19.45 -2.11
C GLU A 613 34.98 18.57 -1.23
N HIS A 614 34.38 17.57 -0.58
CA HIS A 614 35.11 16.64 0.28
C HIS A 614 35.74 15.47 -0.47
N ARG A 615 35.65 15.44 -1.82
CA ARG A 615 36.25 14.44 -2.69
C ARG A 615 35.86 13.02 -2.31
N VAL A 616 34.55 12.76 -2.20
CA VAL A 616 34.01 11.43 -2.00
C VAL A 616 34.32 10.59 -3.24
N GLU A 617 34.79 9.37 -3.06
CA GLU A 617 35.20 8.49 -4.16
C GLU A 617 34.05 7.59 -4.64
N ILE A 618 33.15 7.16 -3.72
CA ILE A 618 32.00 6.31 -4.04
C ILE A 618 30.76 6.89 -3.37
N VAL A 619 29.69 7.01 -4.14
CA VAL A 619 28.32 7.27 -3.65
C VAL A 619 27.45 6.09 -4.05
N MET A 620 26.82 5.44 -3.10
CA MET A 620 25.94 4.30 -3.33
C MET A 620 24.55 4.59 -2.75
N ALA A 621 23.49 4.12 -3.41
CA ALA A 621 22.10 4.30 -2.96
C ALA A 621 21.22 3.14 -3.42
N GLY A 622 20.05 2.97 -2.77
CA GLY A 622 18.96 2.12 -3.23
C GLY A 622 17.90 2.91 -4.01
N ASP A 623 16.60 2.72 -3.69
CA ASP A 623 15.41 3.40 -4.18
C ASP A 623 14.98 2.99 -5.61
N THR A 624 15.90 2.79 -6.53
CA THR A 624 15.60 2.24 -7.85
C THR A 624 15.96 0.76 -7.86
N HIS A 625 15.02 -0.10 -8.21
CA HIS A 625 15.11 -1.54 -7.96
C HIS A 625 15.90 -2.27 -9.05
N ASP A 626 17.11 -1.81 -9.29
CA ASP A 626 18.07 -2.40 -10.24
C ASP A 626 19.51 -2.14 -9.77
N LEU A 627 20.49 -2.50 -10.59
CA LEU A 627 21.88 -2.16 -10.37
C LEU A 627 22.35 -1.24 -11.50
N GLU A 628 22.77 -0.03 -11.14
CA GLU A 628 23.31 0.93 -12.07
C GLU A 628 24.68 1.42 -11.61
N LEU A 629 25.60 1.57 -12.53
CA LEU A 629 26.95 2.02 -12.29
C LEU A 629 27.26 3.20 -13.19
N TYR A 630 27.76 4.31 -12.61
CA TYR A 630 28.15 5.50 -13.36
C TYR A 630 29.50 6.01 -12.89
N VAL A 631 30.23 6.68 -13.81
CA VAL A 631 31.49 7.36 -13.49
C VAL A 631 31.35 8.84 -13.81
N GLU A 632 31.45 9.64 -12.80
CA GLU A 632 31.48 11.09 -12.89
C GLU A 632 32.92 11.61 -12.81
N ARG A 633 33.26 12.53 -13.69
CA ARG A 633 34.54 13.30 -13.66
C ARG A 633 34.23 14.76 -13.40
N TYR A 634 34.88 15.35 -12.43
CA TYR A 634 34.66 16.74 -12.05
C TYR A 634 35.93 17.43 -11.60
N GLN A 635 35.94 18.77 -11.61
CA GLN A 635 37.06 19.58 -11.17
C GLN A 635 36.85 20.04 -9.74
N ALA A 636 37.81 19.83 -8.85
CA ALA A 636 37.77 20.33 -7.48
C ALA A 636 39.20 20.59 -6.96
N GLY A 637 39.40 21.72 -6.30
CA GLY A 637 40.67 22.06 -5.67
C GLY A 637 41.85 22.06 -6.62
N GLY A 638 41.64 22.43 -7.91
CA GLY A 638 42.67 22.54 -8.92
C GLY A 638 43.09 21.23 -9.59
N GLY A 639 42.34 20.15 -9.42
CA GLY A 639 42.59 18.86 -10.06
C GLY A 639 41.33 18.12 -10.49
N GLU A 640 41.47 17.20 -11.44
CA GLU A 640 40.40 16.30 -11.85
C GLU A 640 40.19 15.22 -10.79
N HIS A 641 38.95 14.95 -10.47
CA HIS A 641 38.53 13.92 -9.54
C HIS A 641 37.46 13.01 -10.17
N VAL A 642 37.39 11.79 -9.67
CA VAL A 642 36.44 10.78 -10.13
C VAL A 642 35.57 10.38 -8.96
N MET A 643 34.26 10.33 -9.18
CA MET A 643 33.25 9.80 -8.25
C MET A 643 32.50 8.67 -8.95
N HIS A 644 32.38 7.55 -8.29
CA HIS A 644 31.60 6.41 -8.75
C HIS A 644 30.24 6.48 -8.09
N HIS A 645 29.16 6.50 -8.89
CA HIS A 645 27.79 6.41 -8.42
C HIS A 645 27.27 5.01 -8.66
N VAL A 646 26.68 4.42 -7.65
CA VAL A 646 26.13 3.06 -7.68
C VAL A 646 24.71 3.10 -7.19
N VAL A 647 23.76 2.73 -8.03
CA VAL A 647 22.42 2.35 -7.61
C VAL A 647 22.46 0.86 -7.28
N ASN A 648 21.99 0.48 -6.12
CA ASN A 648 22.05 -0.89 -5.63
C ASN A 648 20.72 -1.27 -4.95
N GLY A 649 19.61 -1.08 -5.67
CA GLY A 649 18.27 -1.33 -5.18
C GLY A 649 17.66 -2.67 -5.63
N GLY A 650 18.45 -3.56 -6.23
CA GLY A 650 17.96 -4.87 -6.69
C GLY A 650 17.87 -5.94 -5.61
N GLY A 651 17.68 -5.57 -4.34
CA GLY A 651 17.80 -6.50 -3.20
C GLY A 651 16.64 -7.46 -2.99
N GLY A 652 15.55 -7.32 -3.71
CA GLY A 652 14.41 -8.24 -3.56
C GLY A 652 13.03 -7.61 -3.74
N ALA A 653 12.91 -6.28 -3.72
CA ALA A 653 11.67 -5.60 -4.09
C ALA A 653 11.35 -5.82 -5.58
N TYR A 654 10.14 -5.41 -5.97
CA TYR A 654 9.74 -5.48 -7.37
C TYR A 654 10.76 -4.76 -8.27
N LEU A 655 11.17 -5.42 -9.34
CA LEU A 655 12.21 -4.90 -10.22
C LEU A 655 11.73 -3.65 -10.95
N SER A 656 12.50 -2.57 -10.87
CA SER A 656 12.40 -1.44 -11.77
C SER A 656 13.26 -1.73 -13.01
N SER A 657 12.61 -2.00 -14.11
CA SER A 657 13.32 -2.20 -15.40
C SER A 657 13.24 -0.98 -16.29
N GLY A 658 12.76 0.15 -15.76
CA GLY A 658 12.60 1.41 -16.49
C GLY A 658 13.86 1.85 -17.20
N THR A 659 14.99 1.76 -16.53
CA THR A 659 16.29 2.07 -17.10
C THR A 659 16.65 1.17 -18.29
N ALA A 660 16.44 -0.14 -18.15
CA ALA A 660 16.81 -1.08 -19.22
C ALA A 660 15.85 -1.05 -20.42
N LEU A 661 14.56 -0.73 -20.23
CA LEU A 661 13.58 -0.65 -21.32
C LEU A 661 13.45 0.74 -21.94
N ALA A 662 13.47 1.76 -21.09
CA ALA A 662 13.28 3.13 -21.51
C ALA A 662 14.62 3.89 -21.63
N TRP A 663 15.74 3.18 -21.44
CA TRP A 663 17.01 3.82 -21.41
C TRP A 663 17.24 4.62 -22.68
N PRO A 664 17.55 5.90 -22.53
CA PRO A 664 17.71 6.76 -23.67
C PRO A 664 19.02 6.45 -24.38
N ALA A 665 19.11 6.84 -25.62
CA ALA A 665 20.34 6.74 -26.37
C ALA A 665 21.52 7.49 -25.73
N SER A 666 21.26 8.42 -24.80
CA SER A 666 22.28 9.27 -24.18
C SER A 666 22.02 9.48 -22.70
N PRO A 667 22.53 8.61 -21.81
CA PRO A 667 22.54 8.88 -20.37
C PRO A 667 23.31 10.15 -20.00
N ALA A 668 22.99 10.72 -18.83
CA ALA A 668 23.61 11.96 -18.33
C ALA A 668 25.13 11.88 -18.20
N LEU A 669 25.67 10.69 -17.93
CA LEU A 669 27.10 10.44 -17.82
C LEU A 669 27.57 9.53 -18.96
N PRO A 670 28.76 9.75 -19.50
CA PRO A 670 29.25 8.99 -20.66
C PRO A 670 29.66 7.56 -20.32
N GLN A 671 30.02 7.29 -19.08
CA GLN A 671 30.41 5.97 -18.60
C GLN A 671 29.38 5.41 -17.65
N TRP A 672 28.75 4.31 -18.07
CA TRP A 672 27.67 3.67 -17.33
C TRP A 672 27.59 2.18 -17.64
N ALA A 673 27.00 1.42 -16.70
CA ALA A 673 26.61 0.04 -16.91
C ALA A 673 25.35 -0.26 -16.08
N PHE A 674 24.43 -1.06 -16.63
CA PHE A 674 23.16 -1.41 -16.01
C PHE A 674 22.97 -2.93 -15.96
N HIS A 675 22.35 -3.40 -14.89
CA HIS A 675 21.82 -4.74 -14.76
C HIS A 675 20.33 -4.62 -14.33
N PRO A 676 19.38 -5.22 -15.07
CA PRO A 676 19.55 -6.21 -16.15
C PRO A 676 19.93 -5.59 -17.50
N SER A 677 20.52 -6.40 -18.37
CA SER A 677 20.68 -6.03 -19.79
C SER A 677 19.33 -6.08 -20.51
N THR A 678 19.19 -5.31 -21.60
CA THR A 678 17.97 -5.31 -22.43
C THR A 678 17.62 -6.72 -22.94
N GLU A 679 18.62 -7.54 -23.27
CA GLU A 679 18.42 -8.92 -23.72
C GLU A 679 17.86 -9.80 -22.59
N ALA A 680 18.44 -9.72 -21.40
CA ALA A 680 17.98 -10.44 -20.22
C ALA A 680 16.53 -10.05 -19.85
N LEU A 681 16.22 -8.75 -19.91
CA LEU A 681 14.88 -8.26 -19.65
C LEU A 681 13.85 -8.76 -20.67
N THR A 682 14.23 -8.80 -21.97
CA THR A 682 13.37 -9.36 -23.02
C THR A 682 13.09 -10.84 -22.76
N ALA A 683 14.11 -11.62 -22.41
CA ALA A 683 13.95 -13.02 -22.06
C ALA A 683 13.03 -13.22 -20.85
N LYS A 684 13.12 -12.36 -19.84
CA LYS A 684 12.22 -12.36 -18.69
C LYS A 684 10.76 -12.10 -19.09
N ILE A 685 10.52 -11.08 -19.89
CA ILE A 685 9.17 -10.77 -20.38
C ILE A 685 8.59 -11.96 -21.15
N ASP A 686 9.39 -12.61 -21.99
CA ASP A 686 8.95 -13.79 -22.73
C ASP A 686 8.64 -14.99 -21.81
N PHE A 687 9.39 -15.16 -20.73
CA PHE A 687 9.14 -16.19 -19.74
C PHE A 687 7.82 -15.97 -18.99
N HIS A 688 7.57 -14.75 -18.51
CA HIS A 688 6.38 -14.42 -17.71
C HIS A 688 5.11 -14.24 -18.54
N THR A 689 5.24 -13.88 -19.82
CA THR A 689 4.12 -13.72 -20.75
C THR A 689 4.15 -14.73 -21.89
N PRO A 690 4.11 -16.04 -21.59
CA PRO A 690 4.12 -17.04 -22.65
C PRO A 690 2.87 -16.90 -23.53
N ARG A 691 2.95 -17.35 -24.79
CA ARG A 691 1.88 -17.21 -25.79
C ARG A 691 0.53 -17.77 -25.36
N TRP A 692 0.49 -18.74 -24.45
CA TRP A 692 -0.78 -19.26 -23.93
C TRP A 692 -1.54 -18.26 -23.05
N LYS A 693 -0.84 -17.26 -22.48
CA LYS A 693 -1.43 -16.07 -21.84
C LYS A 693 -1.68 -14.96 -22.86
N TRP A 694 -2.14 -15.30 -24.06
CA TRP A 694 -2.17 -14.44 -25.23
C TRP A 694 -2.74 -13.02 -25.04
N PRO A 695 -3.81 -12.75 -24.27
CA PRO A 695 -4.27 -11.38 -24.09
C PRO A 695 -3.22 -10.51 -23.39
N PHE A 696 -2.56 -11.07 -22.38
CA PHE A 696 -1.51 -10.41 -21.63
C PHE A 696 -0.24 -10.27 -22.47
N TRP A 697 0.11 -11.31 -23.22
CA TRP A 697 1.23 -11.31 -24.16
C TRP A 697 1.04 -10.25 -25.26
N VAL A 698 -0.15 -10.13 -25.86
CA VAL A 698 -0.47 -9.08 -26.85
C VAL A 698 -0.36 -7.69 -26.21
N TRP A 699 -0.91 -7.52 -25.01
CA TRP A 699 -0.84 -6.25 -24.33
C TRP A 699 0.59 -5.82 -24.01
N THR A 700 1.44 -6.71 -23.53
CA THR A 700 2.84 -6.41 -23.20
C THR A 700 3.71 -6.25 -24.43
N LYS A 701 3.63 -7.15 -25.41
CA LYS A 701 4.51 -7.19 -26.57
C LYS A 701 4.14 -6.21 -27.68
N HIS A 702 2.84 -5.99 -27.90
CA HIS A 702 2.37 -5.14 -29.01
C HIS A 702 1.92 -3.74 -28.56
N TYR A 703 1.47 -3.60 -27.32
CA TYR A 703 0.99 -2.32 -26.79
C TYR A 703 1.86 -1.75 -25.69
N GLY A 704 3.03 -2.36 -25.39
CA GLY A 704 3.98 -1.88 -24.40
C GLY A 704 3.36 -1.67 -23.02
N ALA A 705 2.38 -2.53 -22.68
CA ALA A 705 1.59 -2.42 -21.45
C ALA A 705 0.82 -1.08 -21.28
N TRP A 706 0.65 -0.29 -22.37
CA TRP A 706 -0.12 0.94 -22.30
C TRP A 706 -1.53 0.69 -21.66
N PRO A 707 -2.04 1.53 -20.75
CA PRO A 707 -1.55 2.85 -20.35
C PRO A 707 -0.60 2.85 -19.12
N PHE A 708 -0.07 1.72 -18.72
CA PHE A 708 0.81 1.60 -17.56
C PHE A 708 2.29 1.84 -17.95
N SER A 709 3.09 2.27 -16.98
CA SER A 709 4.52 2.44 -17.18
C SER A 709 5.25 1.09 -17.24
N VAL A 710 6.49 1.14 -17.67
CA VAL A 710 7.34 -0.06 -17.75
C VAL A 710 7.66 -0.59 -16.35
N GLU A 711 7.84 0.30 -15.38
CA GLU A 711 8.05 -0.06 -13.97
C GLU A 711 6.84 -0.83 -13.42
N TRP A 712 5.63 -0.39 -13.75
CA TRP A 712 4.41 -1.10 -13.39
C TRP A 712 4.39 -2.52 -13.95
N LEU A 713 4.78 -2.67 -15.22
CA LEU A 713 4.86 -3.98 -15.85
C LEU A 713 5.88 -4.86 -15.16
N SER A 714 7.03 -4.31 -14.81
CA SER A 714 8.10 -5.04 -14.14
C SER A 714 7.67 -5.52 -12.75
N ALA A 715 7.09 -4.64 -11.96
CA ALA A 715 6.54 -4.97 -10.65
C ALA A 715 5.51 -6.11 -10.74
N ALA A 716 4.61 -6.05 -11.73
CA ALA A 716 3.62 -7.10 -11.93
C ALA A 716 4.21 -8.48 -12.21
N PHE A 717 5.38 -8.54 -12.80
CA PHE A 717 6.07 -9.81 -13.09
C PHE A 717 6.90 -10.32 -11.92
N ASP A 718 7.42 -9.44 -11.09
CA ASP A 718 8.34 -9.82 -10.02
C ASP A 718 7.64 -10.26 -8.74
N TYR A 719 6.36 -9.95 -8.60
CA TYR A 719 5.63 -10.15 -7.37
C TYR A 719 5.69 -11.58 -6.79
N ASN A 720 5.67 -12.61 -7.60
CA ASN A 720 5.59 -13.99 -7.11
C ASN A 720 6.65 -14.94 -7.69
N VAL A 721 7.62 -14.42 -8.40
CA VAL A 721 8.58 -15.26 -9.11
C VAL A 721 9.99 -14.75 -8.93
N ALA A 722 10.84 -15.57 -8.34
CA ALA A 722 12.27 -15.30 -8.23
C ALA A 722 12.93 -15.17 -9.59
N LEU A 723 13.75 -14.13 -9.76
CA LEU A 723 14.33 -13.79 -11.03
C LEU A 723 15.81 -13.51 -10.93
N PHE A 724 16.51 -13.62 -12.06
CA PHE A 724 17.95 -13.42 -12.14
C PHE A 724 18.38 -11.94 -12.15
N PHE A 725 17.44 -11.02 -11.96
CA PHE A 725 17.71 -9.57 -11.93
C PHE A 725 18.05 -9.03 -10.55
N GLN A 726 17.73 -9.76 -9.50
CA GLN A 726 18.08 -9.35 -8.16
C GLN A 726 19.58 -9.36 -7.95
N SER A 727 20.08 -8.39 -7.17
CA SER A 727 21.50 -8.15 -7.02
C SER A 727 21.86 -7.51 -5.68
N PHE A 728 23.11 -7.64 -5.28
CA PHE A 728 23.74 -6.90 -4.19
C PHE A 728 25.21 -6.66 -4.54
N VAL A 729 25.89 -5.81 -3.78
CA VAL A 729 27.29 -5.49 -3.99
C VAL A 729 28.13 -5.90 -2.79
N GLU A 730 29.16 -6.69 -3.01
CA GLU A 730 30.24 -6.93 -2.06
C GLU A 730 31.30 -5.83 -2.23
N VAL A 731 31.65 -5.13 -1.18
CA VAL A 731 32.70 -4.12 -1.15
C VAL A 731 33.88 -4.66 -0.39
N ARG A 732 35.05 -4.70 -1.03
CA ARG A 732 36.33 -5.08 -0.41
C ARG A 732 37.20 -3.84 -0.25
N VAL A 733 37.55 -3.55 0.97
CA VAL A 733 38.45 -2.46 1.36
C VAL A 733 39.80 -3.08 1.62
N GLU A 734 40.76 -2.76 0.78
CA GLU A 734 42.10 -3.34 0.80
C GLU A 734 43.16 -2.23 1.01
N PRO A 735 43.33 -1.72 2.23
CA PRO A 735 44.38 -0.76 2.55
C PRO A 735 45.80 -1.27 2.24
N SER A 736 46.04 -2.58 2.35
CA SER A 736 47.31 -3.22 2.03
C SER A 736 47.71 -3.04 0.56
N THR A 737 46.75 -3.07 -0.36
CA THR A 737 46.97 -2.89 -1.79
C THR A 737 46.60 -1.48 -2.27
N GLY A 738 46.06 -0.63 -1.40
CA GLY A 738 45.65 0.73 -1.72
C GLY A 738 44.44 0.83 -2.66
N ARG A 739 43.46 -0.03 -2.51
CA ARG A 739 42.28 -0.02 -3.41
C ARG A 739 41.01 -0.44 -2.66
N VAL A 740 39.86 -0.03 -3.22
CA VAL A 740 38.52 -0.51 -2.88
C VAL A 740 37.97 -1.19 -4.13
N ARG A 741 37.37 -2.37 -3.93
CA ARG A 741 36.81 -3.16 -5.02
C ARG A 741 35.32 -3.32 -4.79
N MET A 742 34.50 -3.04 -5.80
CA MET A 742 33.07 -3.34 -5.79
C MET A 742 32.82 -4.54 -6.69
N LEU A 743 32.17 -5.54 -6.13
CA LEU A 743 31.98 -6.86 -6.70
C LEU A 743 30.48 -7.17 -6.74
N PRO A 744 29.78 -6.85 -7.85
CA PRO A 744 28.35 -7.13 -7.96
C PRO A 744 28.04 -8.64 -7.99
N TRP A 745 27.01 -9.02 -7.26
CA TRP A 745 26.45 -10.36 -7.19
C TRP A 745 25.02 -10.36 -7.68
N GLY A 746 24.61 -11.41 -8.38
CA GLY A 746 23.23 -11.67 -8.76
C GLY A 746 22.76 -13.02 -8.24
N VAL A 747 21.60 -13.46 -8.66
CA VAL A 747 20.98 -14.73 -8.25
C VAL A 747 21.86 -15.96 -8.50
N HIS A 748 22.66 -15.94 -9.56
CA HIS A 748 23.52 -17.06 -9.96
C HIS A 748 24.98 -16.94 -9.49
N GLY A 749 25.29 -15.97 -8.64
CA GLY A 749 26.63 -15.67 -8.18
C GLY A 749 27.13 -14.31 -8.65
N ARG A 750 28.46 -14.17 -8.79
CA ARG A 750 29.08 -12.94 -9.28
C ARG A 750 28.52 -12.59 -10.67
N LEU A 751 28.06 -11.33 -10.85
CA LEU A 751 27.65 -10.84 -12.18
C LEU A 751 28.85 -10.83 -13.12
N ARG A 752 28.60 -11.15 -14.38
CA ARG A 752 29.58 -11.14 -15.47
C ARG A 752 29.32 -9.92 -16.38
N TRP A 753 30.30 -9.55 -17.14
CA TRP A 753 30.15 -8.45 -18.12
C TRP A 753 29.04 -8.72 -19.15
N ALA A 754 28.73 -9.97 -19.44
CA ALA A 754 27.61 -10.35 -20.30
C ALA A 754 26.23 -10.06 -19.65
N ASP A 755 26.15 -9.99 -18.34
CA ASP A 755 24.89 -9.76 -17.63
C ASP A 755 24.50 -8.26 -17.58
N LEU A 756 25.39 -7.36 -18.02
CA LEU A 756 25.19 -5.91 -17.99
C LEU A 756 25.06 -5.31 -19.39
N GLN A 757 24.16 -4.34 -19.51
CA GLN A 757 24.20 -3.35 -20.60
C GLN A 757 25.20 -2.27 -20.21
N ALA A 758 26.15 -1.96 -21.07
CA ALA A 758 27.20 -1.00 -20.76
C ALA A 758 27.52 -0.06 -21.94
N SER A 759 27.96 1.17 -21.61
CA SER A 759 28.42 2.13 -22.58
C SER A 759 29.74 1.65 -23.25
N THR A 760 30.00 2.16 -24.43
CA THR A 760 31.26 1.91 -25.12
C THR A 760 32.43 2.36 -24.24
N GLY A 761 33.42 1.49 -24.05
CA GLY A 761 34.57 1.77 -23.20
C GLY A 761 34.41 1.59 -21.70
N TRP A 762 33.20 1.24 -21.20
CA TRP A 762 33.04 0.86 -19.80
C TRP A 762 33.79 -0.43 -19.46
N ARG A 763 33.67 -1.45 -20.33
CA ARG A 763 34.36 -2.71 -20.09
C ARG A 763 35.89 -2.49 -20.23
N PRO A 764 36.65 -2.85 -19.18
CA PRO A 764 38.10 -2.72 -19.26
C PRO A 764 38.70 -3.51 -20.44
N ALA A 765 39.73 -2.97 -21.10
CA ALA A 765 40.36 -3.64 -22.19
C ALA A 765 40.89 -5.03 -21.79
N GLY A 766 40.66 -6.05 -22.63
CA GLY A 766 41.07 -7.42 -22.35
C GLY A 766 40.10 -8.29 -21.53
N HIS A 767 39.01 -7.73 -20.98
CA HIS A 767 38.00 -8.52 -20.28
C HIS A 767 37.06 -9.23 -21.25
N ARG A 768 36.75 -10.50 -20.96
CA ARG A 768 35.82 -11.33 -21.74
C ARG A 768 34.38 -11.11 -21.22
N PRO A 769 33.36 -11.38 -22.03
CA PRO A 769 31.99 -11.32 -21.59
C PRO A 769 31.70 -12.15 -20.32
N ASP A 770 32.31 -13.32 -20.19
CA ASP A 770 32.12 -14.24 -19.06
C ASP A 770 32.97 -13.90 -17.81
N ASP A 771 33.85 -12.91 -17.89
CA ASP A 771 34.63 -12.48 -16.74
C ASP A 771 33.71 -11.80 -15.70
N PRO A 772 33.95 -12.04 -14.41
CA PRO A 772 33.19 -11.37 -13.34
C PRO A 772 33.39 -9.84 -13.39
N VAL A 773 32.31 -9.11 -13.14
CA VAL A 773 32.37 -7.65 -13.00
C VAL A 773 33.16 -7.29 -11.74
N GLU A 774 34.08 -6.41 -11.91
CA GLU A 774 34.88 -5.83 -10.82
C GLU A 774 35.15 -4.36 -11.13
N VAL A 775 34.74 -3.47 -10.20
CA VAL A 775 35.04 -2.04 -10.27
C VAL A 775 36.09 -1.71 -9.22
N VAL A 776 37.25 -1.31 -9.68
CA VAL A 776 38.39 -1.02 -8.79
C VAL A 776 38.58 0.49 -8.68
N VAL A 777 38.54 1.00 -7.47
CA VAL A 777 38.75 2.42 -7.15
C VAL A 777 40.03 2.55 -6.32
N PRO A 778 41.06 3.23 -6.80
CA PRO A 778 42.30 3.37 -6.06
C PRO A 778 42.13 4.28 -4.85
N MET A 779 42.69 3.87 -3.72
CA MET A 779 42.86 4.74 -2.56
C MET A 779 43.99 5.74 -2.87
N ARG A 780 43.74 7.01 -2.65
CA ARG A 780 44.80 8.03 -2.80
C ARG A 780 45.90 7.73 -1.79
N ALA A 781 47.15 7.95 -2.21
CA ALA A 781 48.29 7.95 -1.26
C ALA A 781 48.02 9.05 -0.21
N SER A 782 48.04 8.71 1.07
CA SER A 782 48.08 9.74 2.12
C SER A 782 49.25 10.66 1.81
N PRO A 783 49.09 11.98 1.74
CA PRO A 783 50.23 12.86 1.68
C PRO A 783 51.13 12.48 2.85
N ALA A 784 52.37 12.08 2.55
CA ALA A 784 53.32 11.78 3.56
C ALA A 784 53.35 12.97 4.53
N ILE A 785 53.04 12.70 5.80
CA ILE A 785 53.20 13.69 6.88
C ILE A 785 54.70 13.96 6.87
N SER A 786 55.10 15.05 6.19
CA SER A 786 56.46 15.54 6.31
C SER A 786 56.65 15.85 7.79
N ALA A 787 57.45 15.06 8.45
CA ALA A 787 57.87 15.30 9.83
C ALA A 787 58.28 16.78 9.93
N PRO A 788 57.80 17.55 10.93
CA PRO A 788 58.31 18.91 11.14
C PRO A 788 59.81 18.81 11.30
N GLY A 789 60.52 19.40 10.32
CA GLY A 789 61.96 19.41 10.33
C GLY A 789 62.51 19.96 11.62
N ALA A 790 63.31 19.13 12.26
CA ALA A 790 64.21 19.57 13.35
C ALA A 790 65.09 20.73 12.79
N ARG A 791 64.83 21.94 13.24
CA ARG A 791 65.79 23.04 13.29
C ARG A 791 65.86 23.54 14.71
#